data_f3a435a7dd93b3e4cb527e608a2a2727
#
_entry.id   f3a435a7dd93b3e4cb527e608a2a2727
#
_cell.length_a   1.000
_cell.length_b   1.000
_cell.length_c   1.000
_cell.angle_alpha   90.00
_cell.angle_beta   90.00
_cell.angle_gamma   90.00
#
_symmetry.space_group_name_H-M   'P 1'
#
loop_
_entity.id
_entity.type
_entity.pdbx_description
1 polymer ?
#
loop_
_entity_poly.entity_id
_entity_poly.type
_entity_poly.pdbx_seq_one_letter_code
_entity_poly.pdbx_strand_id
1 'polypeptide(L)'
;MLISIENLWKYFGGEPLLRGIDLSVSEHETVGLVGSNGCGKSTLLKIITGELGFDKTADGQGSVSVNRRARLGYLAQNSGLESSRSIIDELKSAFDELNSIKARMEVLEKQMTEAHADELEVISGEYAELSAFFEARDGYRTDVRINTVLGGMGFADVDVSRPVSSLSGGEKTRLALAKLLLEEPDLLILDEPTNHLDLATLTWLEDWLKAYKGAILAVSHDRYFLNKLCTRICEIENGRLTSYKGDYSAYLVQKKQNTERALKEYDAQQREIEKLEDYIARNKVRASTAKMAKSRQNALDRIERIERPKIFEKPPKIKLEYDIEPTKDILKVSGCPLEVGTGASKRELIPSLDLHIRRGDHAAIIGPNGIGKTSLLKMIQDMIPHSRGTVQWGGNVKRAYFDQEHADLDPRQTALETLTRRFLRVSDQQARSTLGAVLISGEDVFKPVSVLSGGERAKLSFAVMALTRGNVLVLDEPTNHIDLGTKEVLEDALAEFPGTIILVSHDRYLINKVAGRVIELSREGARSFEGNYDSYAEVKAAERQAAEAQALEEKQAKQLAEFEANRQKQYRSKQQRAEDAKRRARVRELENEIEELEQRIAKLEEEISLPETAADHELLIEKCAELDTCRTDLDLKMDEWAELS
;
A
#
# COMPACT_ATOMS: atom_id res chain seq x y z
N MET A 1 6.93 -17.11 -20.89
CA MET A 1 7.77 -17.44 -19.73
C MET A 1 8.80 -16.33 -19.57
N LEU A 2 8.85 -15.70 -18.39
CA LEU A 2 9.73 -14.56 -18.12
C LEU A 2 11.04 -14.98 -17.46
N ILE A 3 10.97 -15.96 -16.55
CA ILE A 3 12.13 -16.54 -15.86
C ILE A 3 12.08 -18.07 -16.00
N SER A 4 13.26 -18.69 -16.23
CA SER A 4 13.49 -20.11 -16.08
C SER A 4 14.83 -20.33 -15.37
N ILE A 5 14.78 -21.00 -14.24
CA ILE A 5 15.93 -21.40 -13.44
C ILE A 5 15.90 -22.92 -13.37
N GLU A 6 17.02 -23.57 -13.73
CA GLU A 6 17.18 -25.02 -13.70
C GLU A 6 18.45 -25.38 -12.94
N ASN A 7 18.32 -26.23 -11.94
CA ASN A 7 19.39 -26.81 -11.13
C ASN A 7 20.39 -25.73 -10.61
N LEU A 8 19.88 -24.65 -10.00
CA LEU A 8 20.70 -23.54 -9.51
C LEU A 8 21.34 -23.89 -8.16
N TRP A 9 22.65 -23.67 -8.07
CA TRP A 9 23.43 -23.84 -6.84
C TRP A 9 24.09 -22.54 -6.41
N LYS A 10 24.15 -22.30 -5.10
CA LYS A 10 24.90 -21.18 -4.52
C LYS A 10 25.56 -21.59 -3.21
N TYR A 11 26.86 -21.32 -3.11
CA TYR A 11 27.66 -21.61 -1.93
C TYR A 11 28.12 -20.32 -1.25
N PHE A 12 28.18 -20.32 0.08
CA PHE A 12 28.83 -19.31 0.89
C PHE A 12 29.75 -19.98 1.91
N GLY A 13 31.02 -19.55 1.97
CA GLY A 13 31.98 -20.14 2.90
C GLY A 13 32.21 -21.66 2.74
N GLY A 14 31.92 -22.21 1.55
CA GLY A 14 32.02 -23.66 1.28
C GLY A 14 30.73 -24.45 1.56
N GLU A 15 29.74 -23.85 2.23
CA GLU A 15 28.45 -24.49 2.48
C GLU A 15 27.41 -24.11 1.42
N PRO A 16 26.60 -25.06 0.93
CA PRO A 16 25.58 -24.80 -0.03
C PRO A 16 24.35 -24.14 0.62
N LEU A 17 24.08 -22.90 0.26
CA LEU A 17 22.87 -22.16 0.66
C LEU A 17 21.68 -22.56 -0.21
N LEU A 18 21.87 -22.65 -1.54
CA LEU A 18 20.86 -23.09 -2.50
C LEU A 18 21.35 -24.36 -3.19
N ARG A 19 20.47 -25.36 -3.31
CA ARG A 19 20.82 -26.74 -3.73
C ARG A 19 19.86 -27.22 -4.82
N GLY A 20 20.23 -27.02 -6.10
CA GLY A 20 19.44 -27.49 -7.22
C GLY A 20 18.05 -26.85 -7.24
N ILE A 21 18.00 -25.53 -7.26
CA ILE A 21 16.75 -24.78 -7.32
C ILE A 21 16.21 -24.77 -8.74
N ASP A 22 14.95 -25.19 -8.90
CA ASP A 22 14.18 -25.10 -10.12
C ASP A 22 13.02 -24.10 -9.90
N LEU A 23 12.96 -23.03 -10.69
CA LEU A 23 11.92 -22.00 -10.60
C LEU A 23 11.59 -21.47 -12.00
N SER A 24 10.33 -21.43 -12.34
CA SER A 24 9.84 -20.76 -13.54
C SER A 24 8.80 -19.71 -13.15
N VAL A 25 8.77 -18.58 -13.86
CA VAL A 25 7.72 -17.56 -13.72
C VAL A 25 7.15 -17.26 -15.11
N SER A 26 5.85 -17.41 -15.24
CA SER A 26 5.11 -17.13 -16.48
C SER A 26 4.59 -15.68 -16.51
N GLU A 27 4.15 -15.23 -17.67
CA GLU A 27 3.46 -13.95 -17.83
C GLU A 27 2.15 -13.95 -17.02
N HIS A 28 1.82 -12.82 -16.41
CA HIS A 28 0.61 -12.62 -15.59
C HIS A 28 0.51 -13.55 -14.35
N GLU A 29 1.60 -14.20 -13.96
CA GLU A 29 1.63 -15.06 -12.79
C GLU A 29 2.10 -14.31 -11.56
N THR A 30 1.44 -14.51 -10.41
CA THR A 30 1.88 -13.98 -9.12
C THR A 30 2.41 -15.11 -8.26
N VAL A 31 3.72 -15.11 -8.01
CA VAL A 31 4.44 -16.11 -7.24
C VAL A 31 4.89 -15.53 -5.90
N GLY A 32 4.49 -16.16 -4.80
CA GLY A 32 4.99 -15.85 -3.47
C GLY A 32 6.20 -16.73 -3.12
N LEU A 33 7.30 -16.13 -2.67
CA LEU A 33 8.48 -16.84 -2.22
C LEU A 33 8.57 -16.77 -0.69
N VAL A 34 8.47 -17.92 -0.02
CA VAL A 34 8.46 -18.04 1.45
C VAL A 34 9.60 -18.91 1.95
N GLY A 35 9.92 -18.80 3.23
CA GLY A 35 10.97 -19.58 3.90
C GLY A 35 11.51 -18.85 5.12
N SER A 36 12.28 -19.55 5.98
CA SER A 36 12.91 -18.97 7.17
C SER A 36 13.90 -17.85 6.82
N ASN A 37 14.24 -17.02 7.81
CA ASN A 37 15.29 -16.02 7.61
C ASN A 37 16.63 -16.72 7.36
N GLY A 38 17.42 -16.18 6.41
CA GLY A 38 18.70 -16.74 6.02
C GLY A 38 18.64 -17.96 5.08
N CYS A 39 17.44 -18.46 4.66
CA CYS A 39 17.34 -19.61 3.75
C CYS A 39 17.73 -19.31 2.29
N GLY A 40 18.00 -18.04 1.94
CA GLY A 40 18.49 -17.66 0.60
C GLY A 40 17.46 -16.98 -0.30
N LYS A 41 16.30 -16.50 0.22
CA LYS A 41 15.28 -15.79 -0.57
C LYS A 41 15.85 -14.58 -1.33
N SER A 42 16.40 -13.61 -0.61
CA SER A 42 17.01 -12.41 -1.23
C SER A 42 18.24 -12.74 -2.09
N THR A 43 18.97 -13.82 -1.75
CA THR A 43 20.06 -14.33 -2.59
C THR A 43 19.54 -14.80 -3.95
N LEU A 44 18.44 -15.56 -3.96
CA LEU A 44 17.79 -16.01 -5.19
C LEU A 44 17.31 -14.82 -6.03
N LEU A 45 16.68 -13.80 -5.41
CA LEU A 45 16.26 -12.59 -6.11
C LEU A 45 17.46 -11.85 -6.74
N LYS A 46 18.56 -11.67 -6.02
CA LYS A 46 19.79 -11.05 -6.54
C LYS A 46 20.44 -11.83 -7.69
N ILE A 47 20.29 -13.15 -7.71
CA ILE A 47 20.75 -13.96 -8.83
C ILE A 47 19.86 -13.75 -10.05
N ILE A 48 18.55 -13.66 -9.87
CA ILE A 48 17.58 -13.39 -10.94
C ILE A 48 17.82 -12.01 -11.54
N THR A 49 18.10 -10.99 -10.73
CA THR A 49 18.38 -9.63 -11.20
C THR A 49 19.78 -9.46 -11.80
N GLY A 50 20.65 -10.47 -11.65
CA GLY A 50 22.02 -10.43 -12.15
C GLY A 50 23.01 -9.69 -11.24
N GLU A 51 22.57 -9.23 -10.05
CA GLU A 51 23.43 -8.57 -9.06
C GLU A 51 24.42 -9.57 -8.41
N LEU A 52 24.06 -10.86 -8.37
CA LEU A 52 24.87 -11.92 -7.81
C LEU A 52 25.00 -13.08 -8.78
N GLY A 53 26.21 -13.62 -8.94
CA GLY A 53 26.45 -14.82 -9.72
C GLY A 53 26.05 -16.09 -8.96
N PHE A 54 25.65 -17.14 -9.68
CA PHE A 54 25.43 -18.48 -9.15
C PHE A 54 26.65 -19.38 -9.41
N ASP A 55 26.73 -20.47 -8.68
CA ASP A 55 27.84 -21.42 -8.78
C ASP A 55 27.43 -22.60 -9.67
N LYS A 56 28.32 -23.04 -10.54
CA LYS A 56 28.10 -24.20 -11.39
C LYS A 56 28.49 -25.47 -10.63
N THR A 57 27.70 -26.53 -10.80
CA THR A 57 28.08 -27.87 -10.31
C THR A 57 29.29 -28.39 -11.07
N ALA A 58 29.95 -29.44 -10.53
CA ALA A 58 31.08 -30.09 -11.17
C ALA A 58 30.76 -30.60 -12.60
N ASP A 59 29.49 -30.93 -12.85
CA ASP A 59 28.98 -31.38 -14.14
C ASP A 59 28.61 -30.22 -15.08
N GLY A 60 28.86 -28.94 -14.69
CA GLY A 60 28.56 -27.75 -15.47
C GLY A 60 27.07 -27.46 -15.62
N GLN A 61 26.20 -28.19 -14.91
CA GLN A 61 24.75 -28.00 -14.95
C GLN A 61 24.33 -26.81 -14.08
N GLY A 62 23.30 -26.13 -14.50
CA GLY A 62 22.72 -24.97 -13.83
C GLY A 62 22.54 -23.82 -14.82
N SER A 63 21.32 -23.37 -14.99
CA SER A 63 21.00 -22.25 -15.87
C SER A 63 20.04 -21.27 -15.23
N VAL A 64 20.25 -20.00 -15.53
CA VAL A 64 19.31 -18.91 -15.21
C VAL A 64 19.04 -18.18 -16.52
N SER A 65 17.81 -18.26 -16.99
CA SER A 65 17.36 -17.61 -18.21
C SER A 65 16.27 -16.60 -17.87
N VAL A 66 16.54 -15.34 -18.20
CA VAL A 66 15.57 -14.25 -18.10
C VAL A 66 15.28 -13.77 -19.51
N ASN A 67 14.01 -13.55 -19.83
CA ASN A 67 13.61 -13.05 -21.13
C ASN A 67 14.24 -11.67 -21.37
N ARG A 68 15.12 -11.54 -22.37
CA ARG A 68 15.86 -10.31 -22.69
C ARG A 68 14.96 -9.16 -23.15
N ARG A 69 13.74 -9.44 -23.59
CA ARG A 69 12.78 -8.41 -24.02
C ARG A 69 11.91 -7.92 -22.86
N ALA A 70 11.88 -8.62 -21.74
CA ALA A 70 11.11 -8.26 -20.58
C ALA A 70 11.84 -7.23 -19.73
N ARG A 71 11.15 -6.18 -19.33
CA ARG A 71 11.64 -5.19 -18.37
C ARG A 71 11.45 -5.75 -16.97
N LEU A 72 12.55 -5.80 -16.21
CA LEU A 72 12.55 -6.23 -14.82
C LEU A 72 12.53 -5.01 -13.90
N GLY A 73 11.64 -5.01 -12.93
CA GLY A 73 11.64 -4.06 -11.83
C GLY A 73 11.94 -4.77 -10.52
N TYR A 74 12.91 -4.29 -9.76
CA TYR A 74 13.32 -4.90 -8.50
C TYR A 74 13.29 -3.91 -7.34
N LEU A 75 12.51 -4.23 -6.32
CA LEU A 75 12.53 -3.55 -5.03
C LEU A 75 13.33 -4.41 -4.04
N ALA A 76 14.55 -4.02 -3.72
CA ALA A 76 15.36 -4.68 -2.69
C ALA A 76 14.90 -4.24 -1.29
N GLN A 77 15.11 -5.09 -0.29
CA GLN A 77 14.71 -4.87 1.10
C GLN A 77 15.22 -3.53 1.70
N ASN A 78 16.40 -3.06 1.27
CA ASN A 78 17.02 -1.80 1.71
C ASN A 78 17.22 -0.83 0.54
N SER A 79 16.32 -0.82 -0.44
CA SER A 79 16.41 0.09 -1.57
C SER A 79 16.07 1.53 -1.17
N GLY A 80 17.00 2.18 -0.45
CA GLY A 80 16.94 3.60 -0.25
C GLY A 80 17.32 4.32 -1.55
N LEU A 81 16.40 5.13 -2.10
CA LEU A 81 16.76 6.06 -3.17
C LEU A 81 17.79 7.07 -2.67
N GLU A 82 18.99 7.03 -3.23
CA GLU A 82 20.00 8.06 -3.03
C GLU A 82 19.91 9.04 -4.21
N SER A 83 19.06 10.05 -4.09
CA SER A 83 18.85 11.06 -5.12
C SER A 83 18.82 12.45 -4.48
N SER A 84 19.40 13.43 -5.18
CA SER A 84 19.31 14.85 -4.82
C SER A 84 18.09 15.54 -5.43
N ARG A 85 17.32 14.83 -6.27
CA ARG A 85 16.11 15.35 -6.93
C ARG A 85 14.99 15.57 -5.91
N SER A 86 13.98 16.36 -6.28
CA SER A 86 12.75 16.43 -5.52
C SER A 86 11.95 15.14 -5.64
N ILE A 87 11.02 14.90 -4.72
CA ILE A 87 10.11 13.73 -4.75
C ILE A 87 9.38 13.66 -6.09
N ILE A 88 8.83 14.79 -6.55
CA ILE A 88 8.07 14.84 -7.80
C ILE A 88 8.96 14.58 -9.02
N ASP A 89 10.18 15.12 -9.05
CA ASP A 89 11.10 14.92 -10.18
C ASP A 89 11.60 13.48 -10.24
N GLU A 90 11.79 12.84 -9.07
CA GLU A 90 12.17 11.43 -9.01
C GLU A 90 11.05 10.53 -9.57
N LEU A 91 9.77 10.82 -9.28
CA LEU A 91 8.65 10.07 -9.84
C LEU A 91 8.44 10.36 -11.33
N LYS A 92 8.65 11.60 -11.78
CA LYS A 92 8.60 11.94 -13.21
C LYS A 92 9.64 11.19 -14.02
N SER A 93 10.79 10.86 -13.42
CA SER A 93 11.83 10.07 -14.11
C SER A 93 11.39 8.65 -14.48
N ALA A 94 10.35 8.11 -13.86
CA ALA A 94 9.73 6.85 -14.28
C ALA A 94 9.15 6.90 -15.72
N PHE A 95 8.88 8.11 -16.22
CA PHE A 95 8.34 8.37 -17.54
C PHE A 95 9.35 8.99 -18.52
N ASP A 96 10.66 8.93 -18.23
CA ASP A 96 11.68 9.54 -19.08
C ASP A 96 11.63 9.00 -20.53
N GLU A 97 11.32 7.72 -20.73
CA GLU A 97 11.10 7.13 -22.07
C GLU A 97 9.90 7.80 -22.77
N LEU A 98 8.76 7.92 -22.09
CA LEU A 98 7.56 8.56 -22.65
C LEU A 98 7.79 10.07 -22.90
N ASN A 99 8.51 10.74 -22.01
CA ASN A 99 8.85 12.15 -22.19
C ASN A 99 9.78 12.36 -23.41
N SER A 100 10.72 11.45 -23.65
CA SER A 100 11.59 11.49 -24.82
C SER A 100 10.81 11.26 -26.13
N ILE A 101 9.85 10.34 -26.11
CA ILE A 101 8.94 10.08 -27.23
C ILE A 101 8.07 11.31 -27.51
N LYS A 102 7.50 11.92 -26.47
CA LYS A 102 6.70 13.15 -26.61
C LYS A 102 7.53 14.28 -27.22
N ALA A 103 8.76 14.50 -26.74
CA ALA A 103 9.65 15.49 -27.32
C ALA A 103 9.97 15.18 -28.80
N ARG A 104 10.16 13.91 -29.17
CA ARG A 104 10.36 13.51 -30.56
C ARG A 104 9.12 13.76 -31.42
N MET A 105 7.94 13.46 -30.92
CA MET A 105 6.65 13.76 -31.59
C MET A 105 6.51 15.25 -31.87
N GLU A 106 6.81 16.12 -30.88
CA GLU A 106 6.77 17.60 -31.05
C GLU A 106 7.76 18.09 -32.11
N VAL A 107 8.93 17.45 -32.25
CA VAL A 107 9.88 17.75 -33.32
C VAL A 107 9.33 17.32 -34.68
N LEU A 108 8.75 16.12 -34.76
CA LEU A 108 8.16 15.61 -36.00
C LEU A 108 6.95 16.45 -36.44
N GLU A 109 6.11 16.93 -35.53
CA GLU A 109 5.00 17.86 -35.83
C GLU A 109 5.50 19.15 -36.50
N LYS A 110 6.59 19.72 -36.01
CA LYS A 110 7.22 20.90 -36.62
C LYS A 110 7.76 20.56 -38.01
N GLN A 111 8.47 19.42 -38.15
CA GLN A 111 9.01 18.98 -39.43
C GLN A 111 7.90 18.71 -40.47
N MET A 112 6.74 18.16 -40.06
CA MET A 112 5.59 17.94 -40.94
C MET A 112 5.01 19.24 -41.50
N THR A 113 5.15 20.37 -40.81
CA THR A 113 4.69 21.68 -41.31
C THR A 113 5.61 22.28 -42.38
N GLU A 114 6.87 21.82 -42.46
CA GLU A 114 7.90 22.34 -43.35
C GLU A 114 8.28 21.38 -44.50
N ALA A 115 7.84 20.08 -44.41
CA ALA A 115 8.24 19.00 -45.29
C ALA A 115 7.56 19.00 -46.67
N HIS A 116 8.28 18.54 -47.71
CA HIS A 116 7.73 18.27 -49.03
C HIS A 116 7.06 16.86 -49.09
N ALA A 117 6.24 16.62 -50.12
CA ALA A 117 5.36 15.43 -50.20
C ALA A 117 6.06 14.10 -49.92
N ASP A 118 7.24 13.85 -50.46
CA ASP A 118 7.97 12.57 -50.30
C ASP A 118 8.56 12.38 -48.89
N GLU A 119 8.96 13.47 -48.22
CA GLU A 119 9.46 13.45 -46.84
C GLU A 119 8.30 13.37 -45.83
N LEU A 120 7.14 13.94 -46.17
CA LEU A 120 5.96 13.96 -45.32
C LEU A 120 5.45 12.55 -45.01
N GLU A 121 5.50 11.63 -45.96
CA GLU A 121 5.06 10.23 -45.79
C GLU A 121 5.93 9.49 -44.76
N VAL A 122 7.24 9.67 -44.80
CA VAL A 122 8.18 9.06 -43.84
C VAL A 122 8.00 9.64 -42.44
N ILE A 123 7.92 10.99 -42.32
CA ILE A 123 7.77 11.67 -41.04
C ILE A 123 6.42 11.33 -40.39
N SER A 124 5.33 11.29 -41.19
CA SER A 124 4.00 10.91 -40.70
C SER A 124 3.93 9.44 -40.25
N GLY A 125 4.67 8.56 -40.91
CA GLY A 125 4.81 7.14 -40.50
C GLY A 125 5.48 7.02 -39.12
N GLU A 126 6.64 7.68 -38.92
CA GLU A 126 7.33 7.70 -37.62
C GLU A 126 6.46 8.31 -36.53
N TYR A 127 5.77 9.43 -36.81
CA TYR A 127 4.85 10.06 -35.86
C TYR A 127 3.71 9.13 -35.46
N ALA A 128 3.09 8.44 -36.43
CA ALA A 128 1.98 7.51 -36.15
C ALA A 128 2.43 6.34 -35.26
N GLU A 129 3.61 5.76 -35.50
CA GLU A 129 4.17 4.70 -34.65
C GLU A 129 4.42 5.19 -33.21
N LEU A 130 5.05 6.36 -33.06
CA LEU A 130 5.34 6.95 -31.74
C LEU A 130 4.06 7.35 -31.02
N SER A 131 3.08 7.90 -31.73
CA SER A 131 1.76 8.26 -31.16
C SER A 131 1.01 7.04 -30.67
N ALA A 132 0.97 5.97 -31.45
CA ALA A 132 0.35 4.72 -31.05
C ALA A 132 1.04 4.10 -29.80
N PHE A 133 2.36 4.14 -29.74
CA PHE A 133 3.11 3.69 -28.58
C PHE A 133 2.83 4.56 -27.32
N PHE A 134 2.80 5.89 -27.50
CA PHE A 134 2.54 6.84 -26.43
C PHE A 134 1.12 6.70 -25.87
N GLU A 135 0.12 6.53 -26.75
CA GLU A 135 -1.28 6.29 -26.36
C GLU A 135 -1.47 4.92 -25.67
N ALA A 136 -0.83 3.86 -26.20
CA ALA A 136 -0.91 2.53 -25.62
C ALA A 136 -0.39 2.46 -24.16
N ARG A 137 0.47 3.42 -23.77
CA ARG A 137 1.02 3.56 -22.42
C ARG A 137 0.40 4.69 -21.60
N ASP A 138 -0.77 5.21 -21.99
CA ASP A 138 -1.47 6.31 -21.31
C ASP A 138 -0.58 7.54 -21.08
N GLY A 139 0.30 7.88 -22.04
CA GLY A 139 1.29 8.95 -21.92
C GLY A 139 0.73 10.34 -21.60
N TYR A 140 -0.54 10.60 -21.97
CA TYR A 140 -1.25 11.85 -21.64
C TYR A 140 -1.71 11.95 -20.18
N ARG A 141 -1.69 10.83 -19.39
CA ARG A 141 -2.19 10.79 -18.01
C ARG A 141 -1.10 10.60 -16.96
N THR A 142 0.15 10.87 -17.30
CA THR A 142 1.30 10.67 -16.40
C THR A 142 1.14 11.42 -15.08
N ASP A 143 0.69 12.69 -15.09
CA ASP A 143 0.48 13.48 -13.86
C ASP A 143 -0.65 12.90 -12.99
N VAL A 144 -1.73 12.40 -13.60
CA VAL A 144 -2.82 11.75 -12.86
C VAL A 144 -2.32 10.46 -12.20
N ARG A 145 -1.52 9.66 -12.93
CA ARG A 145 -0.92 8.43 -12.40
C ARG A 145 0.02 8.73 -11.23
N ILE A 146 0.89 9.73 -11.36
CA ILE A 146 1.79 10.18 -10.28
C ILE A 146 0.97 10.56 -9.04
N ASN A 147 -0.06 11.41 -9.19
CA ASN A 147 -0.88 11.84 -8.07
C ASN A 147 -1.64 10.67 -7.41
N THR A 148 -2.14 9.72 -8.20
CA THR A 148 -2.81 8.52 -7.69
C THR A 148 -1.87 7.67 -6.86
N VAL A 149 -0.64 7.43 -7.36
CA VAL A 149 0.37 6.63 -6.65
C VAL A 149 0.89 7.37 -5.42
N LEU A 150 1.13 8.68 -5.49
CA LEU A 150 1.52 9.51 -4.33
C LEU A 150 0.46 9.43 -3.22
N GLY A 151 -0.81 9.60 -3.59
CA GLY A 151 -1.92 9.49 -2.64
C GLY A 151 -1.98 8.11 -1.98
N GLY A 152 -1.90 7.05 -2.78
CA GLY A 152 -1.96 5.67 -2.31
C GLY A 152 -0.76 5.25 -1.45
N MET A 153 0.42 5.79 -1.72
CA MET A 153 1.65 5.51 -0.98
C MET A 153 1.86 6.40 0.25
N GLY A 154 0.84 7.20 0.63
CA GLY A 154 0.86 8.01 1.84
C GLY A 154 1.70 9.28 1.75
N PHE A 155 1.83 9.86 0.56
CA PHE A 155 2.51 11.14 0.32
C PHE A 155 1.54 12.31 0.06
N ALA A 156 0.23 12.11 0.25
CA ALA A 156 -0.77 13.14 -0.06
C ALA A 156 -0.55 14.47 0.70
N ASP A 157 -0.10 14.40 1.96
CA ASP A 157 0.15 15.56 2.83
C ASP A 157 1.63 15.98 2.86
N VAL A 158 2.47 15.37 2.04
CA VAL A 158 3.91 15.65 2.01
C VAL A 158 4.22 16.69 0.93
N ASP A 159 5.05 17.67 1.27
CA ASP A 159 5.57 18.61 0.27
C ASP A 159 6.45 17.86 -0.74
N VAL A 160 5.91 17.66 -1.95
CA VAL A 160 6.57 16.90 -3.02
C VAL A 160 7.77 17.62 -3.64
N SER A 161 7.99 18.89 -3.31
CA SER A 161 9.18 19.66 -3.72
C SER A 161 10.42 19.36 -2.84
N ARG A 162 10.24 18.69 -1.71
CA ARG A 162 11.34 18.29 -0.81
C ARG A 162 12.32 17.35 -1.50
N PRO A 163 13.63 17.47 -1.23
CA PRO A 163 14.62 16.55 -1.78
C PRO A 163 14.47 15.15 -1.16
N VAL A 164 14.68 14.11 -1.98
CA VAL A 164 14.62 12.70 -1.56
C VAL A 164 15.60 12.41 -0.41
N SER A 165 16.73 13.09 -0.36
CA SER A 165 17.73 12.95 0.70
C SER A 165 17.20 13.28 2.10
N SER A 166 16.16 14.14 2.21
CA SER A 166 15.54 14.54 3.48
C SER A 166 14.52 13.53 4.04
N LEU A 167 14.19 12.50 3.27
CA LEU A 167 13.25 11.46 3.66
C LEU A 167 13.88 10.45 4.64
N SER A 168 13.07 9.92 5.54
CA SER A 168 13.43 8.76 6.36
C SER A 168 13.63 7.50 5.51
N GLY A 169 14.32 6.48 6.04
CA GLY A 169 14.55 5.22 5.33
C GLY A 169 13.24 4.57 4.83
N GLY A 170 12.21 4.52 5.67
CA GLY A 170 10.91 3.97 5.28
C GLY A 170 10.18 4.80 4.22
N GLU A 171 10.30 6.14 4.25
CA GLU A 171 9.75 7.01 3.20
C GLU A 171 10.51 6.82 1.86
N LYS A 172 11.83 6.66 1.91
CA LYS A 172 12.64 6.35 0.72
C LYS A 172 12.26 5.03 0.07
N THR A 173 12.02 3.99 0.89
CA THR A 173 11.57 2.68 0.38
C THR A 173 10.17 2.79 -0.24
N ARG A 174 9.24 3.53 0.39
CA ARG A 174 7.91 3.79 -0.18
C ARG A 174 7.98 4.57 -1.50
N LEU A 175 8.87 5.56 -1.59
CA LEU A 175 9.07 6.33 -2.82
C LEU A 175 9.69 5.46 -3.93
N ALA A 176 10.65 4.59 -3.60
CA ALA A 176 11.22 3.62 -4.55
C ALA A 176 10.15 2.67 -5.09
N LEU A 177 9.29 2.15 -4.20
CA LEU A 177 8.14 1.34 -4.61
C LEU A 177 7.18 2.14 -5.50
N ALA A 178 6.82 3.38 -5.13
CA ALA A 178 5.97 4.25 -5.93
C ALA A 178 6.51 4.45 -7.35
N LYS A 179 7.81 4.73 -7.49
CA LYS A 179 8.48 4.86 -8.79
C LYS A 179 8.38 3.57 -9.60
N LEU A 180 8.69 2.44 -8.98
CA LEU A 180 8.65 1.13 -9.62
C LEU A 180 7.24 0.76 -10.12
N LEU A 181 6.19 1.12 -9.33
CA LEU A 181 4.80 0.93 -9.75
C LEU A 181 4.44 1.80 -10.97
N LEU A 182 5.00 3.00 -11.08
CA LEU A 182 4.78 3.88 -12.24
C LEU A 182 5.51 3.42 -13.50
N GLU A 183 6.66 2.75 -13.36
CA GLU A 183 7.43 2.18 -14.47
C GLU A 183 6.73 0.99 -15.14
N GLU A 184 5.83 0.29 -14.43
CA GLU A 184 5.07 -0.89 -14.90
C GLU A 184 5.95 -1.90 -15.68
N PRO A 185 6.95 -2.52 -15.03
CA PRO A 185 7.80 -3.52 -15.68
C PRO A 185 7.01 -4.79 -16.01
N ASP A 186 7.47 -5.61 -16.95
CA ASP A 186 6.81 -6.88 -17.31
C ASP A 186 6.89 -7.92 -16.18
N LEU A 187 7.96 -7.85 -15.37
CA LEU A 187 8.12 -8.63 -14.15
C LEU A 187 8.51 -7.73 -12.98
N LEU A 188 7.67 -7.71 -11.96
CA LEU A 188 7.86 -6.98 -10.72
C LEU A 188 8.40 -7.93 -9.64
N ILE A 189 9.61 -7.68 -9.16
CA ILE A 189 10.25 -8.44 -8.09
C ILE A 189 10.23 -7.60 -6.82
N LEU A 190 9.60 -8.10 -5.75
CA LEU A 190 9.40 -7.39 -4.50
C LEU A 190 10.02 -8.17 -3.34
N ASP A 191 11.01 -7.58 -2.66
CA ASP A 191 11.60 -8.15 -1.44
C ASP A 191 11.08 -7.41 -0.20
N GLU A 192 10.12 -8.04 0.52
CA GLU A 192 9.43 -7.53 1.71
C GLU A 192 8.77 -6.14 1.47
N PRO A 193 7.89 -5.99 0.47
CA PRO A 193 7.28 -4.70 0.13
C PRO A 193 6.32 -4.18 1.21
N THR A 194 5.86 -5.04 2.11
CA THR A 194 4.91 -4.72 3.17
C THR A 194 5.56 -4.06 4.38
N ASN A 195 6.90 -4.12 4.50
CA ASN A 195 7.63 -3.49 5.58
C ASN A 195 7.51 -1.96 5.50
N HIS A 196 7.33 -1.32 6.63
CA HIS A 196 7.19 0.13 6.78
C HIS A 196 5.94 0.74 6.13
N LEU A 197 4.96 -0.09 5.68
CA LEU A 197 3.67 0.39 5.22
C LEU A 197 2.66 0.37 6.36
N ASP A 198 1.83 1.41 6.42
CA ASP A 198 0.64 1.37 7.27
C ASP A 198 -0.51 0.61 6.59
N LEU A 199 -1.54 0.30 7.34
CA LEU A 199 -2.66 -0.53 6.87
C LEU A 199 -3.40 0.07 5.66
N ALA A 200 -3.49 1.39 5.58
CA ALA A 200 -4.16 2.07 4.46
C ALA A 200 -3.33 1.97 3.18
N THR A 201 -2.03 2.27 3.27
CA THR A 201 -1.07 2.13 2.16
C THR A 201 -0.96 0.69 1.70
N LEU A 202 -0.94 -0.27 2.65
CA LEU A 202 -0.88 -1.70 2.34
C LEU A 202 -2.13 -2.17 1.58
N THR A 203 -3.32 -1.76 2.03
CA THR A 203 -4.57 -2.11 1.34
C THR A 203 -4.60 -1.55 -0.08
N TRP A 204 -4.18 -0.29 -0.26
CA TRP A 204 -4.08 0.33 -1.58
C TRP A 204 -3.08 -0.41 -2.49
N LEU A 205 -1.89 -0.76 -1.97
CA LEU A 205 -0.89 -1.51 -2.71
C LEU A 205 -1.41 -2.88 -3.18
N GLU A 206 -2.10 -3.61 -2.31
CA GLU A 206 -2.72 -4.88 -2.66
C GLU A 206 -3.74 -4.75 -3.78
N ASP A 207 -4.60 -3.74 -3.73
CA ASP A 207 -5.61 -3.50 -4.76
C ASP A 207 -4.95 -3.10 -6.09
N TRP A 208 -3.88 -2.31 -6.04
CA TRP A 208 -3.09 -1.95 -7.21
C TRP A 208 -2.39 -3.18 -7.82
N LEU A 209 -1.71 -4.00 -7.01
CA LEU A 209 -1.03 -5.22 -7.47
C LEU A 209 -2.01 -6.27 -8.00
N LYS A 210 -3.22 -6.34 -7.46
CA LYS A 210 -4.29 -7.22 -7.98
C LYS A 210 -4.72 -6.85 -9.40
N ALA A 211 -4.69 -5.56 -9.72
CA ALA A 211 -5.01 -5.04 -11.05
C ALA A 211 -3.81 -5.06 -12.02
N TYR A 212 -2.62 -5.39 -11.51
CA TYR A 212 -1.38 -5.38 -12.28
C TYR A 212 -1.39 -6.43 -13.40
N LYS A 213 -0.98 -6.01 -14.60
CA LYS A 213 -1.01 -6.87 -15.80
C LYS A 213 0.26 -7.70 -16.00
N GLY A 214 1.38 -7.30 -15.41
CA GLY A 214 2.64 -8.04 -15.47
C GLY A 214 2.69 -9.25 -14.53
N ALA A 215 3.82 -9.95 -14.49
CA ALA A 215 4.06 -10.99 -13.51
C ALA A 215 4.64 -10.38 -12.22
N ILE A 216 4.40 -11.05 -11.08
CA ILE A 216 4.89 -10.62 -9.78
C ILE A 216 5.63 -11.80 -9.12
N LEU A 217 6.85 -11.53 -8.64
CA LEU A 217 7.58 -12.43 -7.74
C LEU A 217 7.81 -11.71 -6.42
N ALA A 218 7.08 -12.09 -5.37
CA ALA A 218 7.11 -11.39 -4.10
C ALA A 218 7.65 -12.27 -2.97
N VAL A 219 8.62 -11.76 -2.22
CA VAL A 219 9.01 -12.26 -0.90
C VAL A 219 8.21 -11.46 0.12
N SER A 220 7.43 -12.11 0.96
CA SER A 220 6.72 -11.44 2.05
C SER A 220 6.50 -12.38 3.25
N HIS A 221 6.49 -11.77 4.43
CA HIS A 221 6.07 -12.39 5.69
C HIS A 221 4.64 -11.98 6.11
N ASP A 222 3.93 -11.25 5.25
CA ASP A 222 2.51 -10.91 5.44
C ASP A 222 1.61 -11.97 4.78
N ARG A 223 0.92 -12.75 5.61
CA ARG A 223 0.02 -13.84 5.17
C ARG A 223 -1.20 -13.32 4.40
N TYR A 224 -1.75 -12.15 4.78
CA TYR A 224 -2.87 -11.52 4.07
C TYR A 224 -2.46 -11.10 2.66
N PHE A 225 -1.29 -10.47 2.54
CA PHE A 225 -0.71 -10.08 1.26
C PHE A 225 -0.54 -11.30 0.34
N LEU A 226 0.06 -12.39 0.85
CA LEU A 226 0.26 -13.62 0.08
C LEU A 226 -1.08 -14.29 -0.30
N ASN A 227 -2.07 -14.32 0.60
CA ASN A 227 -3.39 -14.88 0.32
C ASN A 227 -4.16 -14.09 -0.75
N LYS A 228 -4.05 -12.76 -0.73
CA LYS A 228 -4.83 -11.89 -1.62
C LYS A 228 -4.28 -11.87 -3.05
N LEU A 229 -2.96 -12.05 -3.21
CA LEU A 229 -2.26 -11.83 -4.47
C LEU A 229 -1.72 -13.09 -5.14
N CYS A 230 -1.18 -14.05 -4.35
CA CYS A 230 -0.43 -15.15 -4.93
C CYS A 230 -1.34 -16.25 -5.49
N THR A 231 -0.98 -16.73 -6.68
CA THR A 231 -1.61 -17.88 -7.33
C THR A 231 -0.79 -19.16 -7.12
N ARG A 232 0.47 -19.00 -6.71
CA ARG A 232 1.41 -20.08 -6.41
C ARG A 232 2.39 -19.63 -5.33
N ILE A 233 2.69 -20.53 -4.39
CA ILE A 233 3.70 -20.32 -3.34
C ILE A 233 4.88 -21.22 -3.60
N CYS A 234 6.08 -20.66 -3.56
CA CYS A 234 7.35 -21.36 -3.61
C CYS A 234 8.04 -21.26 -2.26
N GLU A 235 8.36 -22.39 -1.64
CA GLU A 235 9.02 -22.43 -0.36
C GLU A 235 10.48 -22.86 -0.51
N ILE A 236 11.40 -22.08 0.08
CA ILE A 236 12.80 -22.49 0.23
C ILE A 236 13.01 -23.06 1.64
N GLU A 237 13.28 -24.36 1.70
CA GLU A 237 13.57 -25.07 2.92
C GLU A 237 14.81 -25.98 2.76
N ASN A 238 15.77 -25.91 3.67
CA ASN A 238 17.04 -26.66 3.61
C ASN A 238 17.80 -26.51 2.27
N GLY A 239 17.72 -25.32 1.66
CA GLY A 239 18.34 -25.00 0.39
C GLY A 239 17.62 -25.54 -0.85
N ARG A 240 16.48 -26.22 -0.72
CA ARG A 240 15.65 -26.72 -1.82
C ARG A 240 14.39 -25.88 -1.98
N LEU A 241 13.89 -25.77 -3.20
CA LEU A 241 12.65 -25.07 -3.49
C LEU A 241 11.54 -26.08 -3.78
N THR A 242 10.42 -25.91 -3.08
CA THR A 242 9.20 -26.69 -3.33
C THR A 242 8.07 -25.74 -3.73
N SER A 243 7.37 -26.07 -4.81
CA SER A 243 6.28 -25.27 -5.36
C SER A 243 4.93 -25.84 -4.95
N TYR A 244 4.02 -24.97 -4.50
CA TYR A 244 2.66 -25.30 -4.09
C TYR A 244 1.67 -24.44 -4.88
N LYS A 245 0.63 -25.06 -5.45
CA LYS A 245 -0.38 -24.36 -6.23
C LYS A 245 -1.44 -23.76 -5.30
N GLY A 246 -1.79 -22.51 -5.54
CA GLY A 246 -2.80 -21.79 -4.79
C GLY A 246 -2.21 -20.68 -3.92
N ASP A 247 -3.04 -20.12 -3.05
CA ASP A 247 -2.68 -19.07 -2.09
C ASP A 247 -1.91 -19.61 -0.87
N TYR A 248 -1.59 -18.74 0.08
CA TYR A 248 -0.85 -19.11 1.29
C TYR A 248 -1.63 -20.12 2.17
N SER A 249 -2.95 -20.01 2.23
CA SER A 249 -3.78 -20.95 3.00
C SER A 249 -3.78 -22.35 2.39
N ALA A 250 -3.87 -22.45 1.06
CA ALA A 250 -3.75 -23.71 0.32
C ALA A 250 -2.36 -24.34 0.48
N TYR A 251 -1.30 -23.51 0.47
CA TYR A 251 0.07 -23.94 0.75
C TYR A 251 0.18 -24.63 2.11
N LEU A 252 -0.33 -24.02 3.20
CA LEU A 252 -0.26 -24.59 4.55
C LEU A 252 -0.92 -25.97 4.62
N VAL A 253 -2.07 -26.16 3.98
CA VAL A 253 -2.78 -27.44 3.93
C VAL A 253 -1.95 -28.48 3.16
N GLN A 254 -1.42 -28.12 1.99
CA GLN A 254 -0.61 -29.02 1.16
C GLN A 254 0.70 -29.38 1.87
N LYS A 255 1.38 -28.40 2.50
CA LYS A 255 2.62 -28.65 3.28
C LYS A 255 2.37 -29.64 4.40
N LYS A 256 1.29 -29.47 5.17
CA LYS A 256 0.92 -30.41 6.24
C LYS A 256 0.71 -31.81 5.71
N GLN A 257 -0.05 -31.96 4.63
CA GLN A 257 -0.30 -33.28 4.00
C GLN A 257 0.98 -33.93 3.49
N ASN A 258 1.87 -33.17 2.84
CA ASN A 258 3.15 -33.66 2.34
C ASN A 258 4.07 -34.10 3.49
N THR A 259 4.12 -33.33 4.58
CA THR A 259 4.91 -33.68 5.77
C THR A 259 4.38 -34.94 6.44
N GLU A 260 3.06 -35.08 6.58
CA GLU A 260 2.45 -36.29 7.13
C GLU A 260 2.72 -37.53 6.25
N ARG A 261 2.69 -37.38 4.93
CA ARG A 261 3.01 -38.45 3.99
C ARG A 261 4.49 -38.86 4.11
N ALA A 262 5.40 -37.89 4.04
CA ALA A 262 6.83 -38.13 4.16
C ALA A 262 7.20 -38.81 5.50
N LEU A 263 6.52 -38.45 6.59
CA LEU A 263 6.69 -39.09 7.88
C LEU A 263 6.26 -40.55 7.86
N LYS A 264 5.12 -40.86 7.28
CA LYS A 264 4.61 -42.23 7.13
C LYS A 264 5.59 -43.09 6.29
N GLU A 265 6.13 -42.53 5.23
CA GLU A 265 7.10 -43.19 4.35
C GLU A 265 8.41 -43.45 5.12
N TYR A 266 8.91 -42.46 5.87
CA TYR A 266 10.07 -42.61 6.75
C TYR A 266 9.85 -43.72 7.80
N ASP A 267 8.75 -43.69 8.54
CA ASP A 267 8.44 -44.68 9.57
C ASP A 267 8.27 -46.11 8.98
N ALA A 268 7.71 -46.20 7.78
CA ALA A 268 7.58 -47.47 7.08
C ALA A 268 8.98 -48.03 6.70
N GLN A 269 9.86 -47.18 6.16
CA GLN A 269 11.23 -47.54 5.83
C GLN A 269 12.04 -47.93 7.09
N GLN A 270 11.92 -47.17 8.18
CA GLN A 270 12.60 -47.49 9.44
C GLN A 270 12.19 -48.87 9.98
N ARG A 271 10.90 -49.19 9.95
CA ARG A 271 10.41 -50.53 10.35
C ARG A 271 10.95 -51.65 9.43
N GLU A 272 11.14 -51.39 8.14
CA GLU A 272 11.73 -52.35 7.21
C GLU A 272 13.23 -52.54 7.50
N ILE A 273 13.97 -51.45 7.72
CA ILE A 273 15.37 -51.46 8.10
C ILE A 273 15.56 -52.27 9.40
N GLU A 274 14.78 -51.97 10.43
CA GLU A 274 14.81 -52.64 11.73
C GLU A 274 14.55 -54.15 11.59
N LYS A 275 13.59 -54.57 10.80
CA LYS A 275 13.31 -55.99 10.51
C LYS A 275 14.49 -56.67 9.80
N LEU A 276 15.14 -55.97 8.84
CA LEU A 276 16.29 -56.50 8.14
C LEU A 276 17.49 -56.64 9.08
N GLU A 277 17.76 -55.62 9.89
CA GLU A 277 18.84 -55.62 10.88
C GLU A 277 18.64 -56.72 11.93
N ASP A 278 17.44 -56.88 12.45
CA ASP A 278 17.07 -57.92 13.44
C ASP A 278 17.26 -59.32 12.84
N TYR A 279 16.81 -59.53 11.57
CA TYR A 279 17.00 -60.80 10.86
C TYR A 279 18.49 -61.11 10.68
N ILE A 280 19.30 -60.15 10.24
CA ILE A 280 20.75 -60.29 10.05
C ILE A 280 21.44 -60.63 11.38
N ALA A 281 21.11 -59.89 12.46
CA ALA A 281 21.69 -60.11 13.78
C ALA A 281 21.46 -61.56 14.29
N ARG A 282 20.23 -62.09 14.12
CA ARG A 282 19.88 -63.45 14.59
C ARG A 282 20.46 -64.59 13.74
N ASN A 283 20.75 -64.32 12.45
CA ASN A 283 21.07 -65.36 11.48
C ASN A 283 22.54 -65.33 10.97
N LYS A 284 23.29 -64.26 11.26
CA LYS A 284 24.69 -64.09 10.78
C LYS A 284 25.65 -65.14 11.27
N VAL A 285 25.46 -65.70 12.47
CA VAL A 285 26.38 -66.62 13.12
C VAL A 285 26.15 -68.10 12.72
N ARG A 286 24.96 -68.44 12.19
CA ARG A 286 24.64 -69.87 11.87
C ARG A 286 25.03 -70.19 10.44
N ALA A 287 25.83 -71.18 10.21
CA ALA A 287 26.34 -71.60 8.90
C ALA A 287 25.22 -71.87 7.87
N SER A 288 24.08 -72.45 8.30
CA SER A 288 22.93 -72.74 7.42
C SER A 288 22.18 -71.52 6.95
N THR A 289 22.19 -70.41 7.71
CA THR A 289 21.46 -69.18 7.39
C THR A 289 22.36 -68.04 6.97
N ALA A 290 23.70 -68.18 7.08
CA ALA A 290 24.65 -67.10 6.78
C ALA A 290 24.55 -66.56 5.34
N LYS A 291 24.25 -67.41 4.35
CA LYS A 291 24.08 -66.99 2.96
C LYS A 291 22.82 -66.08 2.78
N MET A 292 21.72 -66.41 3.48
CA MET A 292 20.50 -65.58 3.46
C MET A 292 20.72 -64.29 4.25
N ALA A 293 21.41 -64.32 5.38
CA ALA A 293 21.75 -63.11 6.12
C ALA A 293 22.62 -62.14 5.28
N LYS A 294 23.59 -62.67 4.52
CA LYS A 294 24.40 -61.87 3.59
C LYS A 294 23.57 -61.27 2.45
N SER A 295 22.59 -62.01 1.91
CA SER A 295 21.67 -61.46 0.90
C SER A 295 20.82 -60.32 1.46
N ARG A 296 20.34 -60.45 2.71
CA ARG A 296 19.58 -59.36 3.39
C ARG A 296 20.47 -58.18 3.75
N GLN A 297 21.74 -58.39 4.09
CA GLN A 297 22.71 -57.32 4.27
C GLN A 297 22.91 -56.53 2.98
N ASN A 298 23.12 -57.21 1.85
CA ASN A 298 23.25 -56.53 0.57
C ASN A 298 21.98 -55.79 0.16
N ALA A 299 20.78 -56.24 0.56
CA ALA A 299 19.53 -55.52 0.36
C ALA A 299 19.49 -54.26 1.24
N LEU A 300 19.88 -54.35 2.52
CA LEU A 300 19.96 -53.23 3.44
C LEU A 300 20.93 -52.15 2.95
N ASP A 301 22.11 -52.56 2.45
CA ASP A 301 23.16 -51.68 1.94
C ASP A 301 22.74 -50.93 0.65
N ARG A 302 21.73 -51.44 -0.04
CA ARG A 302 21.14 -50.79 -1.25
C ARG A 302 19.98 -49.85 -0.95
N ILE A 303 19.46 -49.86 0.27
CA ILE A 303 18.35 -48.96 0.65
C ILE A 303 18.92 -47.56 0.77
N GLU A 304 18.46 -46.65 -0.09
CA GLU A 304 18.65 -45.22 0.08
C GLU A 304 17.86 -44.77 1.31
N ARG A 305 18.56 -44.37 2.36
CA ARG A 305 17.91 -43.95 3.60
C ARG A 305 17.23 -42.63 3.41
N ILE A 306 15.91 -42.59 3.62
CA ILE A 306 15.12 -41.36 3.67
C ILE A 306 15.56 -40.59 4.91
N GLU A 307 15.94 -39.33 4.76
CA GLU A 307 16.18 -38.45 5.89
C GLU A 307 14.86 -38.20 6.64
N ARG A 308 14.91 -38.24 7.97
CA ARG A 308 13.73 -37.96 8.78
C ARG A 308 13.21 -36.58 8.42
N PRO A 309 11.96 -36.44 7.93
CA PRO A 309 11.38 -35.15 7.69
C PRO A 309 11.48 -34.32 8.97
N LYS A 310 11.99 -33.10 8.86
CA LYS A 310 11.94 -32.17 9.99
C LYS A 310 10.46 -31.84 10.19
N ILE A 311 9.84 -32.57 11.12
CA ILE A 311 8.53 -32.13 11.60
C ILE A 311 8.80 -30.77 12.23
N PHE A 312 8.03 -29.77 11.87
CA PHE A 312 7.89 -28.64 12.76
C PHE A 312 7.27 -29.21 14.06
N GLU A 313 8.11 -29.75 14.92
CA GLU A 313 7.72 -29.88 16.31
C GLU A 313 7.33 -28.48 16.70
N LYS A 314 6.04 -28.29 17.00
CA LYS A 314 5.60 -26.98 17.51
C LYS A 314 6.62 -26.62 18.58
N PRO A 315 7.32 -25.51 18.44
CA PRO A 315 8.29 -25.12 19.47
C PRO A 315 7.57 -25.12 20.81
N PRO A 316 8.24 -25.45 21.90
CA PRO A 316 7.62 -25.50 23.21
C PRO A 316 6.87 -24.20 23.43
N LYS A 317 5.57 -24.29 23.76
CA LYS A 317 4.72 -23.13 23.96
C LYS A 317 5.32 -22.21 25.02
N ILE A 318 5.50 -20.96 24.69
CA ILE A 318 5.83 -19.92 25.66
C ILE A 318 4.56 -19.59 26.43
N LYS A 319 4.58 -19.83 27.73
CA LYS A 319 3.49 -19.38 28.60
C LYS A 319 3.86 -18.00 29.16
N LEU A 320 3.05 -17.02 28.82
CA LEU A 320 3.10 -15.71 29.43
C LEU A 320 2.20 -15.71 30.67
N GLU A 321 2.79 -15.54 31.84
CA GLU A 321 2.09 -15.58 33.12
C GLU A 321 2.44 -14.33 33.92
N TYR A 322 1.55 -13.96 34.85
CA TYR A 322 1.80 -12.89 35.82
C TYR A 322 1.47 -13.36 37.24
N ASP A 323 2.08 -12.71 38.25
CA ASP A 323 1.98 -13.12 39.65
C ASP A 323 0.91 -12.35 40.43
N ILE A 324 0.60 -11.11 40.04
CA ILE A 324 -0.22 -10.18 40.80
C ILE A 324 -1.36 -9.68 39.92
N GLU A 325 -2.58 -9.78 40.41
CA GLU A 325 -3.75 -9.21 39.71
C GLU A 325 -3.77 -7.67 39.82
N PRO A 326 -3.89 -6.97 38.70
CA PRO A 326 -4.03 -5.52 38.72
C PRO A 326 -5.48 -5.09 39.04
N THR A 327 -5.69 -3.81 39.32
CA THR A 327 -7.01 -3.22 39.46
C THR A 327 -7.82 -3.31 38.16
N LYS A 328 -9.13 -3.02 38.23
CA LYS A 328 -10.03 -3.12 37.08
C LYS A 328 -9.68 -2.11 35.97
N ASP A 329 -9.35 -0.88 36.38
CA ASP A 329 -8.88 0.16 35.45
C ASP A 329 -7.36 0.08 35.40
N ILE A 330 -6.83 -0.20 34.21
CA ILE A 330 -5.38 -0.41 33.95
C ILE A 330 -4.70 0.88 33.57
N LEU A 331 -5.26 1.59 32.60
CA LEU A 331 -4.69 2.82 32.06
C LEU A 331 -5.80 3.80 31.72
N LYS A 332 -5.67 5.03 32.22
CA LYS A 332 -6.53 6.15 31.83
C LYS A 332 -5.67 7.30 31.37
N VAL A 333 -5.82 7.71 30.13
CA VAL A 333 -5.23 8.92 29.55
C VAL A 333 -6.37 9.90 29.32
N SER A 334 -6.24 11.13 29.79
CA SER A 334 -7.31 12.14 29.64
C SER A 334 -6.72 13.48 29.23
N GLY A 335 -7.17 13.99 28.08
CA GLY A 335 -6.83 15.30 27.54
C GLY A 335 -5.33 15.51 27.28
N CYS A 336 -4.58 14.44 27.02
CA CYS A 336 -3.13 14.54 26.75
C CYS A 336 -2.87 14.86 25.28
N PRO A 337 -2.08 15.89 24.96
CA PRO A 337 -1.58 16.05 23.60
C PRO A 337 -0.47 15.04 23.32
N LEU A 338 -0.43 14.55 22.10
CA LEU A 338 0.68 13.75 21.61
C LEU A 338 1.67 14.63 20.87
N GLU A 339 2.87 14.78 21.43
CA GLU A 339 3.88 15.72 20.98
C GLU A 339 5.19 15.00 20.70
N VAL A 340 5.95 15.46 19.69
CA VAL A 340 7.25 14.90 19.30
C VAL A 340 8.27 16.02 19.13
N GLY A 341 9.51 15.73 19.49
CA GLY A 341 10.61 16.70 19.45
C GLY A 341 10.80 17.42 20.79
N THR A 342 11.88 18.19 20.89
CA THR A 342 12.25 18.94 22.10
C THR A 342 12.47 20.42 21.80
N GLY A 343 12.10 21.29 22.72
CA GLY A 343 12.33 22.73 22.59
C GLY A 343 11.62 23.37 21.39
N ALA A 344 12.36 24.12 20.57
CA ALA A 344 11.81 24.83 19.41
C ALA A 344 11.34 23.91 18.26
N SER A 345 11.76 22.65 18.25
CA SER A 345 11.35 21.65 17.25
C SER A 345 10.15 20.80 17.68
N LYS A 346 9.49 21.17 18.77
CA LYS A 346 8.31 20.48 19.29
C LYS A 346 7.15 20.62 18.32
N ARG A 347 6.60 19.46 17.89
CA ARG A 347 5.43 19.38 17.00
C ARG A 347 4.33 18.60 17.69
N GLU A 348 3.15 19.17 17.75
CA GLU A 348 1.93 18.50 18.19
C GLU A 348 1.37 17.65 17.04
N LEU A 349 1.19 16.36 17.28
CA LEU A 349 0.64 15.41 16.32
C LEU A 349 -0.86 15.23 16.54
N ILE A 350 -1.29 15.12 17.79
CA ILE A 350 -2.69 14.97 18.20
C ILE A 350 -2.94 15.95 19.35
N PRO A 351 -3.91 16.87 19.23
CA PRO A 351 -4.10 17.93 20.23
C PRO A 351 -4.71 17.43 21.54
N SER A 352 -5.52 16.39 21.51
CA SER A 352 -6.13 15.79 22.71
C SER A 352 -6.36 14.30 22.49
N LEU A 353 -5.87 13.50 23.42
CA LEU A 353 -6.04 12.06 23.41
C LEU A 353 -6.74 11.62 24.69
N ASP A 354 -7.81 10.86 24.52
CA ASP A 354 -8.52 10.17 25.59
C ASP A 354 -8.47 8.66 25.33
N LEU A 355 -7.95 7.90 26.31
CA LEU A 355 -7.81 6.45 26.19
C LEU A 355 -8.12 5.79 27.54
N HIS A 356 -8.94 4.74 27.51
CA HIS A 356 -9.26 3.96 28.70
C HIS A 356 -9.11 2.47 28.41
N ILE A 357 -8.17 1.82 29.11
CA ILE A 357 -7.87 0.37 29.03
C ILE A 357 -8.26 -0.27 30.36
N ARG A 358 -8.98 -1.37 30.25
CA ARG A 358 -9.43 -2.16 31.40
C ARG A 358 -8.67 -3.48 31.51
N ARG A 359 -8.74 -4.11 32.66
CA ARG A 359 -8.15 -5.43 32.90
C ARG A 359 -8.74 -6.46 31.94
N GLY A 360 -7.85 -7.20 31.27
CA GLY A 360 -8.22 -8.21 30.29
C GLY A 360 -8.50 -7.65 28.90
N ASP A 361 -8.39 -6.32 28.69
CA ASP A 361 -8.48 -5.77 27.34
C ASP A 361 -7.24 -6.17 26.53
N HIS A 362 -7.46 -6.71 25.34
CA HIS A 362 -6.45 -6.86 24.33
C HIS A 362 -6.70 -5.80 23.25
N ALA A 363 -6.04 -4.66 23.39
CA ALA A 363 -6.26 -3.49 22.55
C ALA A 363 -5.15 -3.33 21.51
N ALA A 364 -5.52 -3.34 20.22
CA ALA A 364 -4.61 -3.01 19.14
C ALA A 364 -4.75 -1.53 18.77
N ILE A 365 -3.64 -0.81 18.76
CA ILE A 365 -3.54 0.59 18.34
C ILE A 365 -3.06 0.63 16.89
N ILE A 366 -3.87 1.20 16.02
CA ILE A 366 -3.60 1.35 14.60
C ILE A 366 -3.67 2.82 14.18
N GLY A 367 -3.15 3.14 13.00
CA GLY A 367 -3.20 4.51 12.45
C GLY A 367 -2.08 4.74 11.43
N PRO A 368 -2.10 5.87 10.71
CA PRO A 368 -1.11 6.21 9.71
C PRO A 368 0.32 6.22 10.27
N ASN A 369 1.29 6.02 9.40
CA ASN A 369 2.69 6.19 9.78
C ASN A 369 2.96 7.66 10.12
N GLY A 370 3.77 7.88 11.18
CA GLY A 370 4.08 9.23 11.66
C GLY A 370 2.99 9.90 12.52
N ILE A 371 1.84 9.26 12.76
CA ILE A 371 0.79 9.80 13.67
C ILE A 371 1.21 9.79 15.14
N GLY A 372 2.30 9.05 15.48
CA GLY A 372 2.82 9.02 16.85
C GLY A 372 2.47 7.77 17.66
N LYS A 373 2.19 6.61 17.02
CA LYS A 373 1.89 5.35 17.73
C LYS A 373 2.97 4.99 18.77
N THR A 374 4.23 4.91 18.35
CA THR A 374 5.39 4.69 19.24
C THR A 374 5.53 5.79 20.30
N SER A 375 5.27 7.05 19.94
CA SER A 375 5.32 8.18 20.89
C SER A 375 4.24 8.06 21.95
N LEU A 376 3.05 7.58 21.59
CA LEU A 376 2.00 7.26 22.57
C LEU A 376 2.46 6.17 23.53
N LEU A 377 3.05 5.07 23.02
CA LEU A 377 3.58 4.03 23.90
C LEU A 377 4.69 4.55 24.83
N LYS A 378 5.61 5.37 24.31
CA LYS A 378 6.67 6.01 25.12
C LYS A 378 6.09 7.00 26.14
N MET A 379 5.04 7.74 25.81
CA MET A 379 4.35 8.66 26.72
C MET A 379 3.69 7.90 27.87
N ILE A 380 2.92 6.84 27.59
CA ILE A 380 2.29 6.04 28.65
C ILE A 380 3.31 5.25 29.50
N GLN A 381 4.53 5.05 29.00
CA GLN A 381 5.64 4.44 29.76
C GLN A 381 6.46 5.47 30.57
N ASP A 382 6.03 6.73 30.62
CA ASP A 382 6.72 7.83 31.28
C ASP A 382 8.12 8.15 30.70
N MET A 383 8.39 7.71 29.45
CA MET A 383 9.66 7.95 28.75
C MET A 383 9.68 9.33 28.07
N ILE A 384 8.50 9.85 27.71
CA ILE A 384 8.31 11.16 27.10
C ILE A 384 7.34 11.96 27.95
N PRO A 385 7.69 13.21 28.38
CA PRO A 385 6.79 14.06 29.14
C PRO A 385 5.63 14.57 28.27
N HIS A 386 4.46 14.72 28.85
CA HIS A 386 3.30 15.39 28.26
C HIS A 386 3.13 16.80 28.86
N SER A 387 2.68 17.76 28.04
CA SER A 387 2.58 19.17 28.45
C SER A 387 1.31 19.47 29.24
N ARG A 388 0.22 18.73 29.03
CA ARG A 388 -1.08 18.88 29.68
C ARG A 388 -1.80 17.52 29.74
N GLY A 389 -2.90 17.47 30.46
CA GLY A 389 -3.66 16.24 30.66
C GLY A 389 -3.10 15.33 31.75
N THR A 390 -3.60 14.12 31.84
CA THR A 390 -3.19 13.15 32.86
C THR A 390 -3.06 11.74 32.25
N VAL A 391 -1.97 11.05 32.65
CA VAL A 391 -1.76 9.62 32.40
C VAL A 391 -1.76 8.91 33.75
N GLN A 392 -2.70 8.01 33.95
CA GLN A 392 -2.86 7.31 35.24
C GLN A 392 -2.86 5.80 35.03
N TRP A 393 -1.92 5.12 35.68
CA TRP A 393 -1.91 3.66 35.77
C TRP A 393 -2.66 3.18 37.02
N GLY A 394 -3.35 2.07 36.86
CA GLY A 394 -4.04 1.43 37.97
C GLY A 394 -3.10 0.87 39.04
N GLY A 395 -3.65 0.50 40.19
CA GLY A 395 -2.89 -0.17 41.24
C GLY A 395 -2.42 -1.57 40.82
N ASN A 396 -1.26 -2.00 41.34
CA ASN A 396 -0.64 -3.29 41.09
C ASN A 396 -0.31 -3.58 39.61
N VAL A 397 -0.23 -2.54 38.77
CA VAL A 397 0.16 -2.70 37.36
C VAL A 397 1.67 -2.93 37.27
N LYS A 398 2.04 -4.07 36.70
CA LYS A 398 3.42 -4.43 36.35
C LYS A 398 3.54 -4.48 34.84
N ARG A 399 4.20 -3.48 34.26
CA ARG A 399 4.36 -3.34 32.79
C ARG A 399 5.51 -4.19 32.28
N ALA A 400 5.31 -4.91 31.18
CA ALA A 400 6.38 -5.50 30.37
C ALA A 400 6.33 -4.82 29.00
N TYR A 401 7.39 -4.08 28.65
CA TYR A 401 7.48 -3.30 27.42
C TYR A 401 8.37 -4.03 26.40
N PHE A 402 7.87 -4.15 25.19
CA PHE A 402 8.62 -4.63 24.04
C PHE A 402 8.87 -3.46 23.10
N ASP A 403 10.13 -3.01 23.06
CA ASP A 403 10.57 -1.88 22.24
C ASP A 403 10.97 -2.34 20.84
N GLN A 404 10.54 -1.61 19.82
CA GLN A 404 10.87 -1.87 18.42
C GLN A 404 12.38 -1.84 18.16
N GLU A 405 13.12 -0.95 18.84
CA GLU A 405 14.56 -0.76 18.65
C GLU A 405 15.41 -1.71 19.52
N HIS A 406 14.77 -2.45 20.45
CA HIS A 406 15.45 -3.32 21.40
C HIS A 406 16.57 -2.61 22.20
N ALA A 407 16.38 -1.32 22.48
CA ALA A 407 17.37 -0.45 23.11
C ALA A 407 17.77 -0.87 24.53
N ASP A 408 16.98 -1.74 25.17
CA ASP A 408 17.20 -2.25 26.51
C ASP A 408 18.16 -3.47 26.57
N LEU A 409 18.64 -3.98 25.43
CA LEU A 409 19.58 -5.08 25.35
C LEU A 409 21.03 -4.56 25.34
N ASP A 410 21.89 -5.09 26.23
CA ASP A 410 23.32 -4.78 26.23
C ASP A 410 24.06 -5.52 25.11
N PRO A 411 24.65 -4.80 24.12
CA PRO A 411 25.32 -5.40 22.96
C PRO A 411 26.48 -6.35 23.30
N ARG A 412 27.06 -6.22 24.52
CA ARG A 412 28.23 -6.98 24.97
C ARG A 412 27.89 -8.32 25.61
N GLN A 413 26.66 -8.47 26.09
CA GLN A 413 26.21 -9.69 26.73
C GLN A 413 25.82 -10.74 25.68
N THR A 414 25.97 -12.02 26.07
CA THR A 414 25.38 -13.10 25.28
C THR A 414 23.87 -13.20 25.52
N ALA A 415 23.16 -13.91 24.64
CA ALA A 415 21.72 -14.13 24.82
C ALA A 415 21.41 -14.78 26.18
N LEU A 416 22.22 -15.76 26.61
CA LEU A 416 22.09 -16.40 27.93
C LEU A 416 22.37 -15.44 29.08
N GLU A 417 23.47 -14.69 29.02
CA GLU A 417 23.84 -13.72 30.06
C GLU A 417 22.79 -12.62 30.22
N THR A 418 22.15 -12.18 29.12
CA THR A 418 21.06 -11.19 29.17
C THR A 418 19.92 -11.67 30.08
N LEU A 419 19.55 -12.94 30.01
CA LEU A 419 18.50 -13.49 30.87
C LEU A 419 18.99 -13.75 32.30
N THR A 420 20.15 -14.40 32.47
CA THR A 420 20.62 -14.79 33.80
C THR A 420 21.06 -13.62 34.66
N ARG A 421 21.61 -12.53 34.07
CA ARG A 421 21.97 -11.31 34.81
C ARG A 421 20.75 -10.44 35.15
N ARG A 422 19.77 -10.38 34.27
CA ARG A 422 18.56 -9.59 34.48
C ARG A 422 17.59 -10.24 35.49
N PHE A 423 17.56 -11.58 35.51
CA PHE A 423 16.65 -12.36 36.36
C PHE A 423 17.44 -13.30 37.28
N LEU A 424 17.93 -12.78 38.41
CA LEU A 424 18.80 -13.51 39.36
C LEU A 424 18.21 -14.80 39.94
N ARG A 425 16.87 -15.01 39.83
CA ARG A 425 16.20 -16.22 40.32
C ARG A 425 16.00 -17.26 39.22
N VAL A 426 16.37 -16.97 37.98
CA VAL A 426 16.24 -17.89 36.84
C VAL A 426 17.50 -18.70 36.72
N SER A 427 17.36 -20.04 36.75
CA SER A 427 18.49 -20.96 36.55
C SER A 427 18.93 -20.97 35.07
N ASP A 428 20.17 -21.31 34.79
CA ASP A 428 20.69 -21.50 33.43
C ASP A 428 19.81 -22.43 32.58
N GLN A 429 19.27 -23.48 33.19
CA GLN A 429 18.38 -24.42 32.52
C GLN A 429 17.08 -23.75 32.12
N GLN A 430 16.47 -22.96 32.99
CA GLN A 430 15.25 -22.20 32.69
C GLN A 430 15.52 -21.16 31.60
N ALA A 431 16.64 -20.42 31.68
CA ALA A 431 17.03 -19.44 30.69
C ALA A 431 17.19 -20.10 29.29
N ARG A 432 17.91 -21.27 29.23
CA ARG A 432 18.03 -22.01 27.97
C ARG A 432 16.70 -22.56 27.46
N SER A 433 15.83 -23.04 28.36
CA SER A 433 14.48 -23.49 27.97
C SER A 433 13.65 -22.35 27.39
N THR A 434 13.73 -21.16 28.00
CA THR A 434 13.02 -19.96 27.48
C THR A 434 13.58 -19.50 26.14
N LEU A 435 14.93 -19.51 25.97
CA LEU A 435 15.57 -19.22 24.69
C LEU A 435 15.18 -20.24 23.62
N GLY A 436 15.17 -21.54 23.96
CA GLY A 436 14.73 -22.60 23.05
C GLY A 436 13.28 -22.44 22.61
N ALA A 437 12.40 -21.96 23.51
CA ALA A 437 11.01 -21.68 23.19
C ALA A 437 10.84 -20.53 22.16
N VAL A 438 11.74 -19.55 22.13
CA VAL A 438 11.83 -18.50 21.09
C VAL A 438 12.71 -18.89 19.90
N LEU A 439 13.06 -20.18 19.77
CA LEU A 439 13.90 -20.69 18.68
C LEU A 439 15.34 -20.11 18.66
N ILE A 440 15.90 -19.78 19.84
CA ILE A 440 17.33 -19.51 20.03
C ILE A 440 17.93 -20.73 20.74
N SER A 441 18.70 -21.53 20.01
CA SER A 441 19.23 -22.83 20.56
C SER A 441 20.65 -23.12 20.10
N GLY A 442 21.27 -24.15 20.68
CA GLY A 442 22.62 -24.57 20.32
C GLY A 442 23.66 -23.49 20.63
N GLU A 443 24.53 -23.17 19.68
CA GLU A 443 25.59 -22.17 19.82
C GLU A 443 25.09 -20.74 19.81
N ASP A 444 23.89 -20.47 19.25
CA ASP A 444 23.31 -19.14 19.18
C ASP A 444 23.05 -18.52 20.56
N VAL A 445 22.86 -19.37 21.58
CA VAL A 445 22.67 -18.95 22.97
C VAL A 445 23.88 -18.18 23.52
N PHE A 446 25.08 -18.47 22.99
CA PHE A 446 26.34 -17.86 23.41
C PHE A 446 26.82 -16.72 22.52
N LYS A 447 26.07 -16.40 21.43
CA LYS A 447 26.40 -15.27 20.59
C LYS A 447 26.16 -13.94 21.33
N PRO A 448 27.09 -12.98 21.24
CA PRO A 448 26.84 -11.62 21.77
C PRO A 448 25.67 -10.97 21.04
N VAL A 449 24.90 -10.18 21.75
CA VAL A 449 23.73 -9.45 21.21
C VAL A 449 24.10 -8.58 20.01
N SER A 450 25.32 -8.02 19.99
CA SER A 450 25.82 -7.22 18.87
C SER A 450 25.91 -7.98 17.54
N VAL A 451 26.09 -9.29 17.58
CA VAL A 451 26.21 -10.16 16.38
C VAL A 451 24.86 -10.72 15.94
N LEU A 452 23.85 -10.67 16.82
CA LEU A 452 22.52 -11.16 16.50
C LEU A 452 21.86 -10.31 15.40
N SER A 453 21.16 -10.99 14.48
CA SER A 453 20.28 -10.33 13.51
C SER A 453 19.12 -9.59 14.19
N GLY A 454 18.46 -8.69 13.49
CA GLY A 454 17.27 -7.98 14.02
C GLY A 454 16.20 -8.96 14.52
N GLY A 455 15.92 -10.01 13.77
CA GLY A 455 14.97 -11.05 14.17
C GLY A 455 15.39 -11.84 15.41
N GLU A 456 16.68 -12.17 15.56
CA GLU A 456 17.20 -12.85 16.76
C GLU A 456 17.15 -11.94 17.99
N ARG A 457 17.42 -10.63 17.84
CA ARG A 457 17.23 -9.65 18.91
C ARG A 457 15.77 -9.55 19.35
N ALA A 458 14.84 -9.54 18.40
CA ALA A 458 13.41 -9.56 18.70
C ALA A 458 13.00 -10.82 19.49
N LYS A 459 13.51 -12.01 19.12
CA LYS A 459 13.33 -13.27 19.86
C LYS A 459 13.85 -13.16 21.28
N LEU A 460 15.05 -12.60 21.47
CA LEU A 460 15.64 -12.40 22.79
C LEU A 460 14.82 -11.42 23.66
N SER A 461 14.37 -10.29 23.09
CA SER A 461 13.48 -9.34 23.78
C SER A 461 12.17 -10.01 24.20
N PHE A 462 11.64 -10.91 23.38
CA PHE A 462 10.45 -11.68 23.73
C PHE A 462 10.70 -12.65 24.91
N ALA A 463 11.87 -13.31 24.94
CA ALA A 463 12.29 -14.13 26.08
C ALA A 463 12.42 -13.30 27.37
N VAL A 464 12.99 -12.10 27.28
CA VAL A 464 13.06 -11.14 28.40
C VAL A 464 11.67 -10.77 28.89
N MET A 465 10.75 -10.44 27.97
CA MET A 465 9.36 -10.09 28.30
C MET A 465 8.64 -11.23 29.03
N ALA A 466 8.80 -12.48 28.57
CA ALA A 466 8.20 -13.65 29.19
C ALA A 466 8.65 -13.84 30.64
N LEU A 467 9.94 -13.63 30.90
CA LEU A 467 10.50 -13.75 32.26
C LEU A 467 10.18 -12.53 33.16
N THR A 468 9.78 -11.41 32.60
CA THR A 468 9.39 -10.21 33.37
C THR A 468 8.10 -10.45 34.16
N ARG A 469 7.23 -11.40 33.74
CA ARG A 469 5.95 -11.72 34.38
C ARG A 469 5.10 -10.48 34.64
N GLY A 470 4.99 -9.61 33.65
CA GLY A 470 4.13 -8.43 33.69
C GLY A 470 2.67 -8.81 33.52
N ASN A 471 1.75 -8.09 34.21
CA ASN A 471 0.31 -8.26 34.03
C ASN A 471 -0.27 -7.35 32.92
N VAL A 472 0.54 -6.41 32.43
CA VAL A 472 0.27 -5.58 31.25
C VAL A 472 1.42 -5.68 30.28
N LEU A 473 1.14 -6.15 29.06
CA LEU A 473 2.10 -6.18 27.96
C LEU A 473 1.88 -4.95 27.08
N VAL A 474 2.94 -4.20 26.84
CA VAL A 474 2.95 -3.06 25.92
C VAL A 474 3.92 -3.39 24.79
N LEU A 475 3.40 -3.52 23.58
CA LEU A 475 4.12 -4.09 22.43
C LEU A 475 4.16 -3.08 21.30
N ASP A 476 5.37 -2.73 20.83
CA ASP A 476 5.58 -1.83 19.70
C ASP A 476 6.12 -2.64 18.51
N GLU A 477 5.27 -2.89 17.52
CA GLU A 477 5.56 -3.65 16.30
C GLU A 477 6.31 -4.98 16.53
N PRO A 478 5.78 -5.89 17.37
CA PRO A 478 6.52 -7.07 17.82
C PRO A 478 6.77 -8.11 16.73
N THR A 479 6.10 -8.01 15.58
CA THR A 479 6.24 -8.95 14.44
C THR A 479 7.20 -8.46 13.35
N ASN A 480 7.76 -7.25 13.48
CA ASN A 480 8.69 -6.71 12.49
C ASN A 480 10.00 -7.51 12.47
N HIS A 481 10.49 -7.81 11.26
CA HIS A 481 11.73 -8.54 11.01
C HIS A 481 11.77 -10.00 11.53
N ILE A 482 10.64 -10.54 11.99
CA ILE A 482 10.54 -11.91 12.49
C ILE A 482 10.02 -12.81 11.36
N ASP A 483 10.59 -14.04 11.27
CA ASP A 483 10.11 -15.04 10.32
C ASP A 483 8.74 -15.62 10.71
N LEU A 484 8.05 -16.23 9.74
CA LEU A 484 6.70 -16.76 9.91
C LEU A 484 6.59 -17.78 11.06
N GLY A 485 7.61 -18.64 11.25
CA GLY A 485 7.58 -19.63 12.34
C GLY A 485 7.64 -18.98 13.73
N THR A 486 8.48 -17.96 13.88
CA THR A 486 8.55 -17.20 15.14
C THR A 486 7.30 -16.35 15.38
N LYS A 487 6.69 -15.79 14.30
CA LYS A 487 5.41 -15.08 14.40
C LYS A 487 4.32 -15.97 14.99
N GLU A 488 4.21 -17.23 14.55
CA GLU A 488 3.22 -18.18 15.06
C GLU A 488 3.36 -18.44 16.56
N VAL A 489 4.60 -18.61 17.03
CA VAL A 489 4.89 -18.80 18.46
C VAL A 489 4.48 -17.59 19.28
N LEU A 490 4.84 -16.38 18.81
CA LEU A 490 4.49 -15.12 19.46
C LEU A 490 2.97 -14.92 19.51
N GLU A 491 2.30 -15.13 18.40
CA GLU A 491 0.86 -15.00 18.27
C GLU A 491 0.10 -15.95 19.21
N ASP A 492 0.52 -17.25 19.26
CA ASP A 492 -0.08 -18.22 20.15
C ASP A 492 0.11 -17.82 21.62
N ALA A 493 1.31 -17.36 21.99
CA ALA A 493 1.61 -16.93 23.35
C ALA A 493 0.81 -15.69 23.77
N LEU A 494 0.65 -14.71 22.86
CA LEU A 494 -0.14 -13.49 23.11
C LEU A 494 -1.64 -13.79 23.19
N ALA A 495 -2.15 -14.66 22.31
CA ALA A 495 -3.57 -15.04 22.32
C ALA A 495 -3.97 -15.82 23.60
N GLU A 496 -3.05 -16.63 24.16
CA GLU A 496 -3.28 -17.36 25.41
C GLU A 496 -2.98 -16.53 26.68
N PHE A 497 -2.50 -15.27 26.55
CA PHE A 497 -2.13 -14.45 27.70
C PHE A 497 -3.38 -13.96 28.47
N PRO A 498 -3.49 -14.25 29.78
CA PRO A 498 -4.69 -13.89 30.57
C PRO A 498 -4.70 -12.43 31.06
N GLY A 499 -3.64 -11.66 30.84
CA GLY A 499 -3.50 -10.28 31.30
C GLY A 499 -4.06 -9.26 30.31
N THR A 500 -3.54 -8.04 30.35
CA THR A 500 -3.93 -6.93 29.47
C THR A 500 -2.85 -6.70 28.42
N ILE A 501 -3.24 -6.48 27.16
CA ILE A 501 -2.34 -6.20 26.05
C ILE A 501 -2.65 -4.84 25.45
N ILE A 502 -1.62 -4.03 25.27
CA ILE A 502 -1.62 -2.80 24.47
C ILE A 502 -0.63 -3.04 23.32
N LEU A 503 -1.13 -3.21 22.12
CA LEU A 503 -0.39 -3.63 20.95
C LEU A 503 -0.42 -2.55 19.87
N VAL A 504 0.72 -2.06 19.44
CA VAL A 504 0.86 -1.35 18.16
C VAL A 504 1.34 -2.35 17.12
N SER A 505 0.59 -2.54 16.06
CA SER A 505 0.99 -3.42 14.96
C SER A 505 0.31 -3.07 13.65
N HIS A 506 1.00 -3.36 12.55
CA HIS A 506 0.49 -3.37 11.17
C HIS A 506 0.21 -4.80 10.68
N ASP A 507 0.51 -5.82 11.48
CA ASP A 507 0.25 -7.22 11.16
C ASP A 507 -1.24 -7.56 11.44
N ARG A 508 -2.02 -7.60 10.37
CA ARG A 508 -3.47 -7.88 10.42
C ARG A 508 -3.78 -9.24 11.03
N TYR A 509 -2.93 -10.23 10.78
CA TYR A 509 -3.12 -11.58 11.33
C TYR A 509 -2.94 -11.60 12.84
N LEU A 510 -1.89 -10.93 13.34
CA LEU A 510 -1.68 -10.77 14.78
C LEU A 510 -2.85 -10.02 15.44
N ILE A 511 -3.28 -8.90 14.84
CA ILE A 511 -4.40 -8.12 15.37
C ILE A 511 -5.67 -8.99 15.43
N ASN A 512 -5.99 -9.74 14.36
CA ASN A 512 -7.17 -10.60 14.33
C ASN A 512 -7.14 -11.72 15.38
N LYS A 513 -5.96 -12.27 15.65
CA LYS A 513 -5.78 -13.41 16.56
C LYS A 513 -5.78 -12.98 18.02
N VAL A 514 -5.28 -11.79 18.32
CA VAL A 514 -5.01 -11.32 19.69
C VAL A 514 -5.99 -10.26 20.15
N ALA A 515 -6.33 -9.28 19.28
CA ALA A 515 -7.09 -8.13 19.71
C ALA A 515 -8.60 -8.42 19.80
N GLY A 516 -9.20 -8.04 20.94
CA GLY A 516 -10.65 -7.94 21.12
C GLY A 516 -11.18 -6.52 20.89
N ARG A 517 -10.28 -5.55 20.72
CA ARG A 517 -10.61 -4.13 20.55
C ARG A 517 -9.55 -3.44 19.69
N VAL A 518 -9.98 -2.63 18.74
CA VAL A 518 -9.11 -1.85 17.86
C VAL A 518 -9.26 -0.36 18.20
N ILE A 519 -8.15 0.35 18.34
CA ILE A 519 -8.10 1.78 18.62
C ILE A 519 -7.40 2.46 17.45
N GLU A 520 -8.14 3.22 16.68
CA GLU A 520 -7.62 4.01 15.57
C GLU A 520 -7.17 5.38 16.06
N LEU A 521 -5.90 5.70 15.80
CA LEU A 521 -5.35 7.04 16.02
C LEU A 521 -5.48 7.88 14.75
N SER A 522 -6.03 9.08 14.91
CA SER A 522 -6.12 10.10 13.88
C SER A 522 -5.63 11.45 14.42
N ARG A 523 -5.54 12.48 13.57
CA ARG A 523 -5.23 13.84 14.01
C ARG A 523 -6.30 14.43 14.95
N GLU A 524 -7.50 13.87 14.93
CA GLU A 524 -8.63 14.30 15.76
C GLU A 524 -8.65 13.62 17.13
N GLY A 525 -7.87 12.56 17.33
CA GLY A 525 -7.80 11.80 18.57
C GLY A 525 -7.81 10.29 18.37
N ALA A 526 -8.31 9.56 19.36
CA ALA A 526 -8.44 8.11 19.36
C ALA A 526 -9.91 7.68 19.24
N ARG A 527 -10.21 6.80 18.30
CA ARG A 527 -11.53 6.18 18.14
C ARG A 527 -11.46 4.68 18.39
N SER A 528 -12.33 4.16 19.24
CA SER A 528 -12.35 2.75 19.64
C SER A 528 -13.40 1.98 18.88
N PHE A 529 -13.04 0.78 18.44
CA PHE A 529 -13.91 -0.20 17.78
C PHE A 529 -13.85 -1.51 18.55
N GLU A 530 -14.99 -2.08 18.87
CA GLU A 530 -15.07 -3.40 19.47
C GLU A 530 -14.88 -4.48 18.39
N GLY A 531 -14.15 -5.54 18.73
CA GLY A 531 -13.83 -6.63 17.84
C GLY A 531 -12.39 -6.59 17.32
N ASN A 532 -12.11 -7.47 16.37
CA ASN A 532 -10.79 -7.64 15.76
C ASN A 532 -10.59 -6.74 14.52
N TYR A 533 -9.50 -6.96 13.78
CA TYR A 533 -9.21 -6.18 12.58
C TYR A 533 -10.27 -6.34 11.48
N ASP A 534 -10.82 -7.54 11.29
CA ASP A 534 -11.83 -7.78 10.23
C ASP A 534 -13.11 -7.00 10.53
N SER A 535 -13.57 -6.99 11.81
CA SER A 535 -14.71 -6.17 12.24
C SER A 535 -14.46 -4.66 12.02
N TYR A 536 -13.24 -4.18 12.33
CA TYR A 536 -12.85 -2.80 12.05
C TYR A 536 -12.87 -2.50 10.55
N ALA A 537 -12.32 -3.40 9.72
CA ALA A 537 -12.25 -3.23 8.27
C ALA A 537 -13.64 -3.18 7.63
N GLU A 538 -14.61 -3.99 8.11
CA GLU A 538 -16.00 -3.95 7.67
C GLU A 538 -16.66 -2.59 7.96
N VAL A 539 -16.48 -2.06 9.18
CA VAL A 539 -17.01 -0.74 9.56
C VAL A 539 -16.40 0.36 8.67
N LYS A 540 -15.08 0.31 8.45
CA LYS A 540 -14.38 1.28 7.59
C LYS A 540 -14.79 1.18 6.12
N ALA A 541 -15.03 -0.02 5.62
CA ALA A 541 -15.54 -0.21 4.26
C ALA A 541 -16.94 0.40 4.10
N ALA A 542 -17.82 0.21 5.08
CA ALA A 542 -19.14 0.82 5.09
C ALA A 542 -19.09 2.36 5.17
N GLU A 543 -18.20 2.92 6.03
CA GLU A 543 -17.97 4.38 6.12
C GLU A 543 -17.47 4.96 4.78
N ARG A 544 -16.53 4.28 4.09
CA ARG A 544 -16.03 4.69 2.76
C ARG A 544 -17.13 4.68 1.71
N GLN A 545 -17.91 3.60 1.63
CA GLN A 545 -19.01 3.51 0.68
C GLN A 545 -20.07 4.59 0.91
N ALA A 546 -20.40 4.89 2.18
CA ALA A 546 -21.32 5.97 2.51
C ALA A 546 -20.75 7.34 2.11
N ALA A 547 -19.47 7.61 2.34
CA ALA A 547 -18.80 8.85 1.94
C ALA A 547 -18.70 9.00 0.42
N GLU A 548 -18.41 7.93 -0.31
CA GLU A 548 -18.40 7.93 -1.77
C GLU A 548 -19.79 8.20 -2.37
N ALA A 549 -20.84 7.58 -1.80
CA ALA A 549 -22.21 7.82 -2.20
C ALA A 549 -22.61 9.30 -1.98
N GLN A 550 -22.29 9.86 -0.82
CA GLN A 550 -22.54 11.28 -0.52
C GLN A 550 -21.78 12.22 -1.48
N ALA A 551 -20.49 11.93 -1.74
CA ALA A 551 -19.70 12.72 -2.67
C ALA A 551 -20.24 12.65 -4.12
N LEU A 552 -20.80 11.51 -4.51
CA LEU A 552 -21.46 11.34 -5.82
C LEU A 552 -22.77 12.15 -5.89
N GLU A 553 -23.59 12.08 -4.84
CA GLU A 553 -24.83 12.86 -4.74
C GLU A 553 -24.54 14.37 -4.76
N GLU A 554 -23.53 14.84 -4.03
CA GLU A 554 -23.11 16.24 -4.06
C GLU A 554 -22.62 16.69 -5.44
N LYS A 555 -21.84 15.85 -6.15
CA LYS A 555 -21.43 16.15 -7.53
C LYS A 555 -22.60 16.23 -8.48
N GLN A 556 -23.56 15.31 -8.37
CA GLN A 556 -24.78 15.33 -9.18
C GLN A 556 -25.64 16.57 -8.89
N ALA A 557 -25.79 16.92 -7.60
CA ALA A 557 -26.52 18.12 -7.19
C ALA A 557 -25.86 19.40 -7.73
N LYS A 558 -24.52 19.52 -7.68
CA LYS A 558 -23.78 20.64 -8.27
C LYS A 558 -23.97 20.73 -9.79
N GLN A 559 -23.88 19.61 -10.50
CA GLN A 559 -24.09 19.57 -11.95
C GLN A 559 -25.54 19.98 -12.32
N LEU A 560 -26.51 19.49 -11.54
CA LEU A 560 -27.92 19.88 -11.75
C LEU A 560 -28.14 21.38 -11.53
N ALA A 561 -27.57 21.93 -10.46
CA ALA A 561 -27.65 23.37 -10.16
C ALA A 561 -26.96 24.21 -11.24
N GLU A 562 -25.81 23.81 -11.76
CA GLU A 562 -25.15 24.47 -12.88
C GLU A 562 -25.98 24.41 -14.17
N PHE A 563 -26.58 23.25 -14.45
CA PHE A 563 -27.47 23.08 -15.61
C PHE A 563 -28.71 23.98 -15.52
N GLU A 564 -29.33 24.04 -14.34
CA GLU A 564 -30.50 24.94 -14.11
C GLU A 564 -30.12 26.41 -14.20
N ALA A 565 -28.99 26.82 -13.64
CA ALA A 565 -28.47 28.18 -13.72
C ALA A 565 -28.19 28.61 -15.18
N ASN A 566 -27.59 27.72 -15.98
CA ASN A 566 -27.33 27.94 -17.39
C ASN A 566 -28.63 28.00 -18.20
N ARG A 567 -29.63 27.18 -17.87
CA ARG A 567 -30.96 27.22 -18.49
C ARG A 567 -31.69 28.52 -18.18
N GLN A 568 -31.62 29.00 -16.93
CA GLN A 568 -32.21 30.31 -16.56
C GLN A 568 -31.53 31.48 -17.27
N LYS A 569 -30.18 31.46 -17.38
CA LYS A 569 -29.45 32.48 -18.15
C LYS A 569 -29.86 32.51 -19.62
N GLN A 570 -30.03 31.36 -20.25
CA GLN A 570 -30.50 31.26 -21.64
C GLN A 570 -31.95 31.76 -21.79
N TYR A 571 -32.83 31.48 -20.82
CA TYR A 571 -34.22 31.91 -20.84
C TYR A 571 -34.32 33.43 -20.70
N ARG A 572 -33.59 34.06 -19.77
CA ARG A 572 -33.51 35.52 -19.61
C ARG A 572 -32.96 36.22 -20.86
N SER A 573 -31.90 35.67 -21.44
CA SER A 573 -31.31 36.18 -22.69
C SER A 573 -32.29 36.09 -23.88
N LYS A 574 -33.13 35.04 -23.93
CA LYS A 574 -34.13 34.86 -24.99
C LYS A 574 -35.32 35.80 -24.84
N GLN A 575 -35.79 36.06 -23.60
CA GLN A 575 -36.81 37.07 -23.30
C GLN A 575 -36.32 38.46 -23.63
N GLN A 576 -35.14 38.85 -23.20
CA GLN A 576 -34.55 40.15 -23.49
C GLN A 576 -34.40 40.40 -24.99
N ARG A 577 -33.93 39.41 -25.77
CA ARG A 577 -33.86 39.50 -27.23
C ARG A 577 -35.24 39.65 -27.89
N ALA A 578 -36.28 39.02 -27.33
CA ALA A 578 -37.64 39.13 -27.85
C ALA A 578 -38.24 40.52 -27.56
N GLU A 579 -37.98 41.09 -26.38
CA GLU A 579 -38.40 42.45 -26.01
C GLU A 579 -37.65 43.49 -26.84
N ASP A 580 -36.34 43.36 -27.03
CA ASP A 580 -35.54 44.23 -27.89
C ASP A 580 -36.00 44.18 -29.37
N ALA A 581 -36.40 42.99 -29.84
CA ALA A 581 -36.94 42.84 -31.19
C ALA A 581 -38.30 43.54 -31.37
N LYS A 582 -39.20 43.42 -30.36
CA LYS A 582 -40.52 44.14 -30.38
C LYS A 582 -40.31 45.62 -30.33
N ARG A 583 -39.42 46.13 -29.48
CA ARG A 583 -39.08 47.55 -29.38
C ARG A 583 -38.59 48.11 -30.73
N ARG A 584 -37.62 47.42 -31.38
CA ARG A 584 -37.12 47.83 -32.71
C ARG A 584 -38.17 47.76 -33.80
N ALA A 585 -39.08 46.78 -33.75
CA ALA A 585 -40.18 46.73 -34.72
C ALA A 585 -41.12 47.93 -34.54
N ARG A 586 -41.46 48.29 -33.30
CA ARG A 586 -42.32 49.43 -33.00
C ARG A 586 -41.68 50.80 -33.40
N VAL A 587 -40.38 50.95 -33.13
CA VAL A 587 -39.62 52.14 -33.57
C VAL A 587 -39.67 52.28 -35.09
N ARG A 588 -39.47 51.22 -35.88
CA ARG A 588 -39.57 51.27 -37.33
C ARG A 588 -40.97 51.60 -37.83
N GLU A 589 -41.98 51.08 -37.15
CA GLU A 589 -43.38 51.41 -37.50
C GLU A 589 -43.67 52.90 -37.28
N LEU A 590 -43.21 53.45 -36.13
CA LEU A 590 -43.35 54.90 -35.85
C LEU A 590 -42.53 55.74 -36.81
N GLU A 591 -41.33 55.35 -37.21
CA GLU A 591 -40.57 56.10 -38.24
C GLU A 591 -41.30 56.19 -39.56
N ASN A 592 -41.96 55.11 -40.01
CA ASN A 592 -42.76 55.13 -41.22
C ASN A 592 -44.02 56.03 -41.07
N GLU A 593 -44.71 55.91 -39.91
CA GLU A 593 -45.90 56.77 -39.64
C GLU A 593 -45.55 58.27 -39.58
N ILE A 594 -44.41 58.62 -38.98
CA ILE A 594 -43.84 59.96 -38.93
C ILE A 594 -43.56 60.49 -40.35
N GLU A 595 -42.86 59.66 -41.17
CA GLU A 595 -42.56 60.05 -42.56
C GLU A 595 -43.81 60.27 -43.42
N GLU A 596 -44.85 59.42 -43.25
CA GLU A 596 -46.15 59.59 -43.92
C GLU A 596 -46.86 60.91 -43.51
N LEU A 597 -46.82 61.19 -42.18
CA LEU A 597 -47.43 62.46 -41.68
C LEU A 597 -46.68 63.71 -42.15
N GLU A 598 -45.35 63.68 -42.16
CA GLU A 598 -44.49 64.74 -42.68
C GLU A 598 -44.78 65.03 -44.17
N GLN A 599 -44.87 63.91 -44.98
CA GLN A 599 -45.24 64.07 -46.41
C GLN A 599 -46.67 64.63 -46.60
N ARG A 600 -47.61 64.25 -45.72
CA ARG A 600 -48.96 64.76 -45.75
C ARG A 600 -49.03 66.23 -45.38
N ILE A 601 -48.28 66.63 -44.33
CA ILE A 601 -48.16 68.03 -43.91
C ILE A 601 -47.59 68.91 -45.06
N ALA A 602 -46.48 68.43 -45.68
CA ALA A 602 -45.84 69.14 -46.78
C ALA A 602 -46.80 69.36 -47.97
N LYS A 603 -47.63 68.36 -48.32
CA LYS A 603 -48.63 68.44 -49.35
C LYS A 603 -49.74 69.42 -48.97
N LEU A 604 -50.23 69.41 -47.75
CA LEU A 604 -51.25 70.32 -47.26
C LEU A 604 -50.74 71.78 -47.22
N GLU A 605 -49.49 72.02 -46.85
CA GLU A 605 -48.84 73.32 -46.87
C GLU A 605 -48.68 73.83 -48.30
N GLU A 606 -48.36 72.97 -49.27
CA GLU A 606 -48.30 73.31 -50.70
C GLU A 606 -49.70 73.65 -51.23
N GLU A 607 -50.70 72.81 -50.90
CA GLU A 607 -52.10 73.04 -51.29
C GLU A 607 -52.67 74.36 -50.72
N ILE A 608 -52.34 74.68 -49.46
CA ILE A 608 -52.73 75.94 -48.79
C ILE A 608 -52.09 77.18 -49.47
N SER A 609 -50.86 77.02 -49.97
CA SER A 609 -50.10 78.11 -50.63
C SER A 609 -50.54 78.39 -52.06
N LEU A 610 -51.42 77.57 -52.69
CA LEU A 610 -51.90 77.77 -54.02
C LEU A 610 -52.90 78.97 -54.07
N PRO A 611 -52.82 79.87 -55.08
CA PRO A 611 -53.66 81.02 -55.19
C PRO A 611 -55.16 80.70 -55.27
N GLU A 612 -55.54 79.57 -55.79
CA GLU A 612 -56.92 79.07 -55.91
C GLU A 612 -57.51 78.68 -54.54
N THR A 613 -56.73 78.02 -53.65
CA THR A 613 -57.17 77.65 -52.31
C THR A 613 -57.20 78.84 -51.35
N ALA A 614 -56.30 79.82 -51.54
CA ALA A 614 -56.25 81.06 -50.77
C ALA A 614 -57.43 82.01 -51.06
N ALA A 615 -58.15 81.86 -52.20
CA ALA A 615 -59.31 82.63 -52.57
C ALA A 615 -60.68 82.09 -52.06
N ASP A 616 -60.70 80.81 -51.63
CA ASP A 616 -61.86 80.11 -51.07
C ASP A 616 -61.72 79.96 -49.56
N HIS A 617 -62.49 80.79 -48.81
CA HIS A 617 -62.36 80.87 -47.35
C HIS A 617 -62.79 79.57 -46.59
N GLU A 618 -63.81 78.84 -47.14
CA GLU A 618 -64.28 77.62 -46.55
C GLU A 618 -63.26 76.48 -46.74
N LEU A 619 -62.69 76.33 -47.92
CA LEU A 619 -61.67 75.31 -48.24
C LEU A 619 -60.36 75.60 -47.52
N LEU A 620 -59.98 76.85 -47.30
CA LEU A 620 -58.79 77.23 -46.54
C LEU A 620 -58.92 76.84 -45.06
N ILE A 621 -60.07 77.04 -44.42
CA ILE A 621 -60.33 76.68 -43.03
C ILE A 621 -60.29 75.16 -42.88
N GLU A 622 -60.90 74.42 -43.82
CA GLU A 622 -60.86 72.93 -43.80
C GLU A 622 -59.45 72.41 -43.92
N LYS A 623 -58.64 72.90 -44.83
CA LYS A 623 -57.26 72.49 -45.03
C LYS A 623 -56.36 72.90 -43.87
N CYS A 624 -56.53 74.04 -43.25
CA CYS A 624 -55.83 74.46 -42.06
C CYS A 624 -56.16 73.55 -40.85
N ALA A 625 -57.45 73.18 -40.67
CA ALA A 625 -57.84 72.23 -39.61
C ALA A 625 -57.25 70.82 -39.80
N GLU A 626 -57.19 70.39 -41.09
CA GLU A 626 -56.52 69.09 -41.41
C GLU A 626 -55.00 69.17 -41.14
N LEU A 627 -54.37 70.30 -41.46
CA LEU A 627 -52.97 70.55 -41.18
C LEU A 627 -52.66 70.53 -39.67
N ASP A 628 -53.47 71.18 -38.84
CA ASP A 628 -53.33 71.26 -37.41
C ASP A 628 -53.52 69.86 -36.75
N THR A 629 -54.45 69.04 -37.28
CA THR A 629 -54.61 67.65 -36.84
C THR A 629 -53.39 66.79 -37.18
N CYS A 630 -52.89 66.89 -38.41
CA CYS A 630 -51.68 66.16 -38.82
C CYS A 630 -50.46 66.58 -38.02
N ARG A 631 -50.28 67.82 -37.66
CA ARG A 631 -49.20 68.32 -36.81
C ARG A 631 -49.30 67.76 -35.37
N THR A 632 -50.54 67.77 -34.82
CA THR A 632 -50.76 67.18 -33.47
C THR A 632 -50.49 65.71 -33.44
N ASP A 633 -50.90 64.98 -34.49
CA ASP A 633 -50.61 63.55 -34.61
C ASP A 633 -49.08 63.26 -34.79
N LEU A 634 -48.41 64.15 -35.55
CA LEU A 634 -46.95 64.06 -35.70
C LEU A 634 -46.23 64.24 -34.37
N ASP A 635 -46.58 65.24 -33.58
CA ASP A 635 -45.98 65.47 -32.26
C ASP A 635 -46.19 64.28 -31.31
N LEU A 636 -47.41 63.72 -31.29
CA LEU A 636 -47.72 62.54 -30.50
C LEU A 636 -46.89 61.32 -30.91
N LYS A 637 -46.67 61.08 -32.22
CA LYS A 637 -45.85 59.98 -32.74
C LYS A 637 -44.36 60.21 -32.49
N MET A 638 -43.90 61.47 -32.59
CA MET A 638 -42.51 61.82 -32.25
C MET A 638 -42.20 61.62 -30.77
N ASP A 639 -43.14 61.94 -29.87
CA ASP A 639 -42.99 61.68 -28.43
C ASP A 639 -42.92 60.17 -28.14
N GLU A 640 -43.81 59.35 -28.73
CA GLU A 640 -43.78 57.90 -28.61
C GLU A 640 -42.49 57.33 -29.17
N TRP A 641 -41.97 57.84 -30.28
CA TRP A 641 -40.69 57.44 -30.86
C TRP A 641 -39.54 57.83 -29.97
N ALA A 642 -39.52 58.99 -29.34
CA ALA A 642 -38.49 59.46 -28.43
C ALA A 642 -38.43 58.64 -27.13
N GLU A 643 -39.60 58.17 -26.65
CA GLU A 643 -39.62 57.23 -25.46
C GLU A 643 -39.08 55.80 -25.79
N LEU A 644 -39.21 55.39 -27.04
CA LEU A 644 -38.84 54.06 -27.48
C LEU A 644 -37.47 54.00 -28.17
N SER A 645 -36.93 55.07 -28.68
CA SER A 645 -35.60 55.12 -29.29
C SER A 645 -34.51 55.19 -28.24
#